data_808778443e2c5f3bdbea2ffe864bd995
#
_entry.id   808778443e2c5f3bdbea2ffe864bd995
#
_cell.length_a   1.000
_cell.length_b   1.000
_cell.length_c   1.000
_cell.angle_alpha   90.00
_cell.angle_beta   90.00
_cell.angle_gamma   90.00
#
_symmetry.space_group_name_H-M   'P 1'
#
loop_
_entity.id
_entity.type
_entity.pdbx_description
1 polymer ?
#
loop_
_entity_poly.entity_id
_entity_poly.type
_entity_poly.pdbx_seq_one_letter_code
_entity_poly.pdbx_strand_id
1 'polypeptide(L)'
;MPEEKQIFSTEISGKPFVVEIGELAKQANGACMVHYGDTSVLSTATASKEPKDLPFFPLTVNYEERLYAVGKIPGGFIKREGRPSEKAILSSRLIDRPIRPMFPDGFRNEVQVISTVMSVDQDCSSEIAAMIGSSIALSISNIPFKQPIAGVHVGRVDGEFIINPTVEQHEKSDIELTVAGTKDAINMVEAGANEVPEEVMLEAIMFGHEEIKRLVAFQEEIIQAVGQEKMEVPLFEIDSELEAKVEKEAKEKLLAAIQVKEKHAREEAIDKVKEEVLELYAEEEEEIVEQVKTILDKMVKDEVRRLITVEKIRPDGRKADEIRPLSSRVGLLPRAHGSGLFTRGQTQALSVCTLGALGDVQILDGLDLEESKRFMHHYNFPHFSVGEVGPIRGPGRREIGHGALGERALEKVVPSEKEFPYTIRLVSEVLESNGSTSQASICASTLAMMDAGVPIKAPVAGIAMGLVKSGDDYTILTDIQGMEDALGDMDFKVAGTEKGVTALQMDIKIEGLSKEILQEALMQARKGRLEILKSMMQTIDKPREQLSIYAPKILTMEINPEKIREVIGPSGKQINQIIDETGVKIDIEQDGTIFISSTDPEMNEKAKKIIEDIVREVEVGQMYLGTVKRIEKFGAFVELFKGKDGLVHISELAEERTNKVEDVVSIGDQILVKVKEIDRQGRINLSRKAVLKEEREKREKAKQ
;
A
#
# COMPACT_ATOMS: atom_id res chain seq x y z
N MET A 1 37.58 10.19 -6.46
CA MET A 1 36.86 9.96 -7.73
C MET A 1 37.78 10.20 -8.91
N PRO A 2 37.60 9.53 -10.07
CA PRO A 2 38.46 9.76 -11.25
C PRO A 2 38.39 11.24 -11.69
N GLU A 3 39.49 11.73 -12.25
CA GLU A 3 39.58 13.13 -12.73
C GLU A 3 38.81 13.30 -14.05
N GLU A 4 38.76 12.24 -14.86
CA GLU A 4 38.08 12.22 -16.14
C GLU A 4 36.81 11.34 -16.06
N LYS A 5 35.80 11.68 -16.90
CA LYS A 5 34.58 10.91 -17.02
C LYS A 5 34.86 9.48 -17.51
N GLN A 6 34.37 8.51 -16.76
CA GLN A 6 34.35 7.07 -17.13
C GLN A 6 32.93 6.61 -17.39
N ILE A 7 32.76 5.75 -18.39
CA ILE A 7 31.45 5.23 -18.80
C ILE A 7 31.54 3.71 -18.86
N PHE A 8 30.61 3.04 -18.15
CA PHE A 8 30.45 1.60 -18.14
C PHE A 8 29.04 1.25 -18.63
N SER A 9 28.89 0.17 -19.35
CA SER A 9 27.58 -0.21 -19.88
C SER A 9 27.33 -1.70 -19.84
N THR A 10 26.10 -2.05 -19.55
CA THR A 10 25.53 -3.39 -19.67
C THR A 10 24.08 -3.26 -20.13
N GLU A 11 23.31 -4.32 -20.09
CA GLU A 11 21.88 -4.26 -20.35
C GLU A 11 21.10 -5.02 -19.27
N ILE A 12 19.84 -4.65 -19.02
CA ILE A 12 18.92 -5.37 -18.15
C ILE A 12 17.63 -5.56 -18.95
N SER A 13 17.21 -6.82 -19.11
CA SER A 13 16.01 -7.17 -19.90
C SER A 13 16.01 -6.56 -21.30
N GLY A 14 17.18 -6.57 -21.97
CA GLY A 14 17.34 -6.03 -23.34
C GLY A 14 17.35 -4.51 -23.44
N LYS A 15 17.33 -3.79 -22.30
CA LYS A 15 17.44 -2.32 -22.28
C LYS A 15 18.82 -1.88 -21.78
N PRO A 16 19.40 -0.80 -22.37
CA PRO A 16 20.72 -0.32 -22.00
C PRO A 16 20.75 0.15 -20.53
N PHE A 17 21.79 -0.25 -19.81
CA PHE A 17 22.10 0.20 -18.46
C PHE A 17 23.51 0.81 -18.45
N VAL A 18 23.60 2.13 -18.31
CA VAL A 18 24.84 2.89 -18.42
C VAL A 18 25.15 3.59 -17.12
N VAL A 19 26.41 3.54 -16.69
CA VAL A 19 26.92 4.18 -15.47
C VAL A 19 28.01 5.17 -15.85
N GLU A 20 27.82 6.43 -15.47
CA GLU A 20 28.78 7.51 -15.67
C GLU A 20 29.39 7.94 -14.33
N ILE A 21 30.72 8.02 -14.24
CA ILE A 21 31.47 8.34 -13.02
C ILE A 21 32.50 9.43 -13.31
N GLY A 22 32.73 10.32 -12.35
CA GLY A 22 33.83 11.33 -12.39
C GLY A 22 33.41 12.70 -12.94
N GLU A 23 32.18 12.88 -13.44
CA GLU A 23 31.72 14.18 -13.94
C GLU A 23 30.90 14.96 -12.89
N LEU A 24 29.96 14.31 -12.22
CA LEU A 24 28.99 14.94 -11.35
C LEU A 24 29.29 14.70 -9.86
N ALA A 25 28.81 15.59 -9.01
CA ALA A 25 28.82 15.48 -7.55
C ALA A 25 30.21 15.15 -6.93
N LYS A 26 31.29 15.75 -7.42
CA LYS A 26 32.69 15.46 -7.05
C LYS A 26 33.02 15.71 -5.58
N GLN A 27 32.18 16.38 -4.81
CA GLN A 27 32.36 16.61 -3.37
C GLN A 27 31.93 15.40 -2.51
N ALA A 28 31.10 14.50 -3.04
CA ALA A 28 30.74 13.27 -2.35
C ALA A 28 31.92 12.29 -2.30
N ASN A 29 31.93 11.36 -1.32
CA ASN A 29 32.96 10.32 -1.26
C ASN A 29 32.84 9.37 -2.48
N GLY A 30 31.61 9.10 -2.95
CA GLY A 30 31.33 8.40 -4.19
C GLY A 30 30.08 8.94 -4.86
N ALA A 31 30.08 8.98 -6.19
CA ALA A 31 28.92 9.41 -6.97
C ALA A 31 28.92 8.77 -8.35
N CYS A 32 27.74 8.45 -8.85
CA CYS A 32 27.52 8.01 -10.23
C CYS A 32 26.18 8.49 -10.76
N MET A 33 26.10 8.72 -12.07
CA MET A 33 24.87 8.88 -12.82
C MET A 33 24.54 7.54 -13.48
N VAL A 34 23.38 7.02 -13.18
CA VAL A 34 22.88 5.78 -13.76
C VAL A 34 21.78 6.09 -14.78
N HIS A 35 21.90 5.53 -15.97
CA HIS A 35 20.88 5.57 -17.00
C HIS A 35 20.39 4.16 -17.26
N TYR A 36 19.10 3.92 -17.06
CA TYR A 36 18.41 2.67 -17.40
C TYR A 36 17.33 3.01 -18.43
N GLY A 37 17.58 2.71 -19.71
CA GLY A 37 16.82 3.32 -20.78
C GLY A 37 16.88 4.86 -20.69
N ASP A 38 15.73 5.52 -20.72
CA ASP A 38 15.63 6.98 -20.55
C ASP A 38 15.46 7.40 -19.07
N THR A 39 15.42 6.46 -18.14
CA THR A 39 15.46 6.77 -16.69
C THR A 39 16.87 7.15 -16.27
N SER A 40 17.02 8.27 -15.56
CA SER A 40 18.30 8.78 -15.08
C SER A 40 18.25 9.08 -13.60
N VAL A 41 19.19 8.51 -12.83
CA VAL A 41 19.29 8.68 -11.37
C VAL A 41 20.71 9.05 -10.98
N LEU A 42 20.87 10.17 -10.28
CA LEU A 42 22.13 10.56 -9.63
C LEU A 42 22.18 9.95 -8.24
N SER A 43 23.09 9.03 -7.99
CA SER A 43 23.34 8.43 -6.68
C SER A 43 24.65 8.90 -6.08
N THR A 44 24.61 9.33 -4.81
CA THR A 44 25.77 9.85 -4.07
C THR A 44 25.87 9.17 -2.71
N ALA A 45 27.11 8.99 -2.23
CA ALA A 45 27.41 8.47 -0.90
C ALA A 45 28.41 9.41 -0.22
N THR A 46 28.11 9.78 1.03
CA THR A 46 28.96 10.67 1.83
C THR A 46 29.03 10.15 3.26
N ALA A 47 30.21 10.17 3.86
CA ALA A 47 30.44 9.78 5.25
C ALA A 47 31.06 10.92 6.06
N SER A 48 30.74 10.96 7.37
CA SER A 48 31.45 11.85 8.32
C SER A 48 32.88 11.39 8.49
N LYS A 49 33.78 12.36 8.78
CA LYS A 49 35.21 12.06 9.02
C LYS A 49 35.47 11.34 10.34
N GLU A 50 34.60 11.61 11.32
CA GLU A 50 34.73 11.08 12.69
C GLU A 50 33.50 10.25 13.02
N PRO A 51 33.63 9.19 13.85
CA PRO A 51 32.52 8.43 14.36
C PRO A 51 31.58 9.30 15.21
N LYS A 52 30.32 8.94 15.26
CA LYS A 52 29.32 9.55 16.14
C LYS A 52 29.28 8.79 17.46
N ASP A 53 28.99 9.51 18.53
CA ASP A 53 28.71 8.92 19.83
C ASP A 53 27.26 8.39 19.85
N LEU A 54 27.07 7.24 19.21
CA LEU A 54 25.80 6.55 19.11
C LEU A 54 26.02 5.03 19.28
N PRO A 55 25.10 4.33 19.95
CA PRO A 55 25.22 2.88 20.15
C PRO A 55 24.90 2.04 18.90
N PHE A 56 24.64 2.69 17.75
CA PHE A 56 24.28 2.04 16.49
C PHE A 56 24.92 2.75 15.29
N PHE A 57 24.92 2.08 14.14
CA PHE A 57 25.38 2.63 12.88
C PHE A 57 24.40 3.66 12.30
N PRO A 58 24.75 4.95 12.18
CA PRO A 58 23.87 6.00 11.69
C PRO A 58 23.91 6.10 10.16
N LEU A 59 23.15 5.23 9.48
CA LEU A 59 22.93 5.26 8.04
C LEU A 59 21.60 5.94 7.70
N THR A 60 21.66 6.92 6.80
CA THR A 60 20.47 7.56 6.22
C THR A 60 20.46 7.36 4.72
N VAL A 61 19.40 6.78 4.20
CA VAL A 61 19.16 6.62 2.76
C VAL A 61 17.95 7.46 2.36
N ASN A 62 18.11 8.28 1.32
CA ASN A 62 17.06 9.10 0.75
C ASN A 62 16.93 8.80 -0.75
N TYR A 63 15.67 8.58 -1.15
CA TYR A 63 15.25 8.55 -2.54
C TYR A 63 14.46 9.82 -2.80
N GLU A 64 14.95 10.65 -3.71
CA GLU A 64 14.43 11.99 -3.96
C GLU A 64 13.68 12.02 -5.30
N GLU A 65 12.38 12.16 -5.23
CA GLU A 65 11.53 12.36 -6.39
C GLU A 65 11.56 13.82 -6.84
N ARG A 66 11.75 14.03 -8.14
CA ARG A 66 11.68 15.36 -8.77
C ARG A 66 10.65 15.32 -9.87
N LEU A 67 9.56 16.07 -9.72
CA LEU A 67 8.45 16.04 -10.69
C LEU A 67 8.84 16.48 -12.09
N TYR A 68 9.92 17.26 -12.23
CA TYR A 68 10.49 17.57 -13.55
C TYR A 68 10.96 16.30 -14.31
N ALA A 69 11.25 15.20 -13.61
CA ALA A 69 11.66 13.93 -14.23
C ALA A 69 10.58 13.32 -15.15
N VAL A 70 9.32 13.69 -14.92
CA VAL A 70 8.16 13.33 -15.76
C VAL A 70 7.50 14.57 -16.37
N GLY A 71 8.18 15.72 -16.41
CA GLY A 71 7.68 16.97 -17.02
C GLY A 71 6.52 17.62 -16.26
N LYS A 72 6.31 17.29 -14.99
CA LYS A 72 5.24 17.84 -14.14
C LYS A 72 5.75 18.99 -13.28
N ILE A 73 4.87 19.97 -13.02
CA ILE A 73 5.04 20.99 -11.97
C ILE A 73 4.25 20.52 -10.74
N PRO A 74 4.83 20.56 -9.51
CA PRO A 74 4.13 20.13 -8.31
C PRO A 74 2.74 20.76 -8.16
N GLY A 75 1.72 19.93 -7.86
CA GLY A 75 0.32 20.33 -7.80
C GLY A 75 0.00 21.29 -6.65
N GLY A 76 0.77 21.26 -5.55
CA GLY A 76 0.57 22.06 -4.36
C GLY A 76 0.70 23.57 -4.61
N PHE A 77 0.22 24.39 -3.66
CA PHE A 77 0.18 25.86 -3.78
C PHE A 77 1.56 26.49 -4.02
N ILE A 78 2.60 26.00 -3.32
CA ILE A 78 3.98 26.54 -3.44
C ILE A 78 4.74 26.09 -4.69
N LYS A 79 4.15 25.19 -5.49
CA LYS A 79 4.75 24.65 -6.73
C LYS A 79 6.17 24.13 -6.55
N ARG A 80 6.45 23.47 -5.43
CA ARG A 80 7.73 22.87 -5.07
C ARG A 80 7.48 21.58 -4.32
N GLU A 81 8.36 20.59 -4.51
CA GLU A 81 8.38 19.37 -3.72
C GLU A 81 8.58 19.72 -2.23
N GLY A 82 7.80 19.06 -1.38
CA GLY A 82 7.81 19.26 0.06
C GLY A 82 8.47 18.10 0.81
N ARG A 83 7.71 17.49 1.73
CA ARG A 83 8.15 16.26 2.41
C ARG A 83 8.19 15.11 1.41
N PRO A 84 9.08 14.11 1.62
CA PRO A 84 9.08 12.91 0.79
C PRO A 84 7.70 12.27 0.72
N SER A 85 7.31 11.82 -0.46
CA SER A 85 6.09 11.06 -0.67
C SER A 85 6.15 9.71 0.07
N GLU A 86 5.02 9.04 0.23
CA GLU A 86 4.99 7.66 0.74
C GLU A 86 5.86 6.73 -0.13
N LYS A 87 5.77 6.86 -1.45
CA LYS A 87 6.60 6.13 -2.42
C LYS A 87 8.09 6.39 -2.18
N ALA A 88 8.50 7.65 -2.06
CA ALA A 88 9.91 8.00 -1.81
C ALA A 88 10.45 7.40 -0.49
N ILE A 89 9.61 7.34 0.55
CA ILE A 89 9.97 6.70 1.82
C ILE A 89 10.12 5.18 1.65
N LEU A 90 9.20 4.54 0.92
CA LEU A 90 9.25 3.10 0.65
C LEU A 90 10.47 2.74 -0.20
N SER A 91 10.75 3.49 -1.26
CA SER A 91 11.94 3.31 -2.10
C SER A 91 13.23 3.53 -1.32
N SER A 92 13.28 4.53 -0.41
CA SER A 92 14.41 4.71 0.51
C SER A 92 14.65 3.48 1.38
N ARG A 93 13.57 2.87 1.92
CA ARG A 93 13.65 1.65 2.72
C ARG A 93 14.05 0.43 1.90
N LEU A 94 13.57 0.35 0.66
CA LEU A 94 13.93 -0.72 -0.28
C LEU A 94 15.44 -0.73 -0.56
N ILE A 95 16.08 0.46 -0.61
CA ILE A 95 17.52 0.62 -0.81
C ILE A 95 18.29 0.42 0.51
N ASP A 96 17.83 0.99 1.63
CA ASP A 96 18.51 0.91 2.95
C ASP A 96 18.70 -0.55 3.40
N ARG A 97 17.66 -1.37 3.28
CA ARG A 97 17.64 -2.74 3.84
C ARG A 97 18.74 -3.64 3.29
N PRO A 98 19.00 -3.76 1.98
CA PRO A 98 20.07 -4.59 1.46
C PRO A 98 21.48 -4.03 1.62
N ILE A 99 21.65 -2.70 1.75
CA ILE A 99 22.99 -2.10 1.89
C ILE A 99 23.45 -2.05 3.35
N ARG A 100 22.57 -1.92 4.31
CA ARG A 100 22.90 -1.76 5.74
C ARG A 100 23.75 -2.90 6.30
N PRO A 101 23.47 -4.19 6.01
CA PRO A 101 24.28 -5.31 6.48
C PRO A 101 25.72 -5.36 5.87
N MET A 102 25.96 -4.60 4.81
CA MET A 102 27.25 -4.59 4.12
C MET A 102 28.32 -3.69 4.76
N PHE A 103 27.98 -3.01 5.84
CA PHE A 103 28.96 -2.24 6.61
C PHE A 103 29.60 -3.11 7.71
N PRO A 104 30.86 -2.80 8.13
CA PRO A 104 31.52 -3.51 9.21
C PRO A 104 30.77 -3.35 10.54
N ASP A 105 30.79 -4.40 11.36
CA ASP A 105 30.32 -4.32 12.73
C ASP A 105 31.18 -3.30 13.51
N GLY A 106 30.55 -2.52 14.40
CA GLY A 106 31.24 -1.46 15.15
C GLY A 106 31.54 -0.18 14.37
N PHE A 107 31.14 -0.08 13.10
CA PHE A 107 31.27 1.14 12.32
C PHE A 107 30.26 2.20 12.79
N ARG A 108 30.73 3.39 13.20
CA ARG A 108 29.90 4.46 13.81
C ARG A 108 29.97 5.81 13.11
N ASN A 109 30.68 5.93 11.98
CA ASN A 109 30.62 7.15 11.17
C ASN A 109 29.23 7.29 10.55
N GLU A 110 28.70 8.51 10.54
CA GLU A 110 27.43 8.80 9.88
C GLU A 110 27.59 8.66 8.36
N VAL A 111 26.74 7.89 7.72
CA VAL A 111 26.69 7.72 6.27
C VAL A 111 25.36 8.19 5.71
N GLN A 112 25.43 8.99 4.66
CA GLN A 112 24.25 9.42 3.92
C GLN A 112 24.37 9.00 2.46
N VAL A 113 23.33 8.29 1.98
CA VAL A 113 23.15 7.92 0.58
C VAL A 113 21.94 8.67 0.03
N ILE A 114 22.11 9.39 -1.07
CA ILE A 114 21.03 10.13 -1.73
C ILE A 114 20.98 9.71 -3.19
N SER A 115 19.83 9.21 -3.61
CA SER A 115 19.52 8.93 -5.01
C SER A 115 18.42 9.88 -5.49
N THR A 116 18.77 10.75 -6.43
CA THR A 116 17.87 11.75 -7.01
C THR A 116 17.42 11.31 -8.40
N VAL A 117 16.13 11.13 -8.58
CA VAL A 117 15.52 10.77 -9.87
C VAL A 117 15.40 12.02 -10.73
N MET A 118 16.06 12.03 -11.88
CA MET A 118 16.14 13.19 -12.76
C MET A 118 15.41 13.04 -14.10
N SER A 119 15.17 11.79 -14.51
CA SER A 119 14.35 11.44 -15.69
C SER A 119 13.71 10.08 -15.47
N VAL A 120 12.51 9.84 -15.96
CA VAL A 120 11.77 8.57 -15.81
C VAL A 120 11.23 8.10 -17.16
N ASP A 121 11.64 6.90 -17.53
CA ASP A 121 10.98 6.01 -18.48
C ASP A 121 10.16 5.00 -17.65
N GLN A 122 8.84 4.98 -17.83
CA GLN A 122 7.94 4.14 -17.01
C GLN A 122 8.22 2.64 -17.14
N ASP A 123 8.84 2.22 -18.25
CA ASP A 123 9.26 0.83 -18.45
C ASP A 123 10.65 0.51 -17.87
N CYS A 124 11.33 1.47 -17.24
CA CYS A 124 12.66 1.34 -16.67
C CYS A 124 12.69 1.83 -15.22
N SER A 125 12.60 0.90 -14.28
CA SER A 125 12.46 1.20 -12.84
C SER A 125 13.55 2.15 -12.32
N SER A 126 13.13 3.32 -11.84
CA SER A 126 14.01 4.28 -11.16
C SER A 126 14.47 3.77 -9.79
N GLU A 127 13.70 2.91 -9.13
CA GLU A 127 14.06 2.29 -7.85
C GLU A 127 15.24 1.31 -8.02
N ILE A 128 15.20 0.47 -9.07
CA ILE A 128 16.30 -0.45 -9.38
C ILE A 128 17.54 0.33 -9.80
N ALA A 129 17.39 1.36 -10.63
CA ALA A 129 18.52 2.25 -11.00
C ALA A 129 19.13 2.94 -9.76
N ALA A 130 18.28 3.41 -8.83
CA ALA A 130 18.71 4.03 -7.57
C ALA A 130 19.40 3.04 -6.63
N MET A 131 18.91 1.82 -6.52
CA MET A 131 19.50 0.76 -5.68
C MET A 131 20.90 0.38 -6.19
N ILE A 132 21.04 0.09 -7.47
CA ILE A 132 22.33 -0.25 -8.09
C ILE A 132 23.27 0.96 -8.04
N GLY A 133 22.77 2.17 -8.33
CA GLY A 133 23.54 3.41 -8.24
C GLY A 133 24.05 3.69 -6.83
N SER A 134 23.23 3.46 -5.80
CA SER A 134 23.63 3.58 -4.38
C SER A 134 24.73 2.57 -4.02
N SER A 135 24.61 1.34 -4.48
CA SER A 135 25.64 0.32 -4.30
C SER A 135 26.95 0.70 -4.99
N ILE A 136 26.91 1.17 -6.23
CA ILE A 136 28.08 1.64 -6.97
C ILE A 136 28.74 2.82 -6.23
N ALA A 137 27.96 3.86 -5.85
CA ALA A 137 28.48 5.03 -5.17
C ALA A 137 29.21 4.69 -3.87
N LEU A 138 28.67 3.76 -3.07
CA LEU A 138 29.31 3.24 -1.87
C LEU A 138 30.56 2.41 -2.20
N SER A 139 30.46 1.53 -3.18
CA SER A 139 31.53 0.60 -3.54
C SER A 139 32.77 1.28 -4.10
N ILE A 140 32.59 2.31 -4.96
CA ILE A 140 33.71 3.08 -5.54
C ILE A 140 34.29 4.13 -4.59
N SER A 141 33.59 4.47 -3.50
CA SER A 141 34.04 5.44 -2.49
C SER A 141 35.06 4.82 -1.56
N ASN A 142 35.69 5.68 -0.75
CA ASN A 142 36.54 5.24 0.36
C ASN A 142 35.76 4.82 1.61
N ILE A 143 34.41 4.81 1.59
CA ILE A 143 33.60 4.35 2.70
C ILE A 143 33.73 2.82 2.85
N PRO A 144 33.84 2.27 4.08
CA PRO A 144 34.04 0.82 4.29
C PRO A 144 32.73 0.06 4.02
N PHE A 145 32.53 -0.30 2.76
CA PHE A 145 31.43 -1.10 2.25
C PHE A 145 31.98 -2.43 1.75
N LYS A 146 31.53 -3.55 2.36
CA LYS A 146 32.18 -4.86 2.21
C LYS A 146 32.14 -5.41 0.78
N GLN A 147 30.96 -5.33 0.15
CA GLN A 147 30.73 -5.87 -1.20
C GLN A 147 29.52 -5.19 -1.86
N PRO A 148 29.48 -5.13 -3.19
CA PRO A 148 28.35 -4.57 -3.92
C PRO A 148 27.09 -5.44 -3.80
N ILE A 149 25.94 -4.77 -3.88
CA ILE A 149 24.62 -5.41 -3.97
C ILE A 149 23.94 -4.97 -5.26
N ALA A 150 23.04 -5.81 -5.75
CA ALA A 150 22.11 -5.42 -6.80
C ALA A 150 20.69 -5.85 -6.42
N GLY A 151 19.72 -5.30 -7.14
CA GLY A 151 18.33 -5.71 -7.01
C GLY A 151 17.62 -5.69 -8.35
N VAL A 152 16.56 -6.46 -8.46
CA VAL A 152 15.70 -6.54 -9.64
C VAL A 152 14.24 -6.69 -9.23
N HIS A 153 13.33 -6.25 -10.11
CA HIS A 153 11.94 -6.66 -10.04
C HIS A 153 11.75 -7.98 -10.79
N VAL A 154 10.87 -8.83 -10.28
CA VAL A 154 10.45 -10.07 -10.94
C VAL A 154 8.95 -10.08 -11.04
N GLY A 155 8.44 -10.19 -12.26
CA GLY A 155 7.04 -10.45 -12.57
C GLY A 155 6.83 -11.88 -13.06
N ARG A 156 5.56 -12.31 -13.15
CA ARG A 156 5.17 -13.55 -13.80
C ARG A 156 3.92 -13.35 -14.65
N VAL A 157 4.06 -13.58 -15.96
CA VAL A 157 2.97 -13.45 -16.93
C VAL A 157 2.80 -14.80 -17.62
N ASP A 158 1.58 -15.33 -17.66
CA ASP A 158 1.26 -16.64 -18.25
C ASP A 158 2.14 -17.80 -17.75
N GLY A 159 2.60 -17.72 -16.49
CA GLY A 159 3.47 -18.70 -15.85
C GLY A 159 4.96 -18.50 -16.07
N GLU A 160 5.39 -17.58 -16.92
CA GLU A 160 6.79 -17.27 -17.23
C GLU A 160 7.31 -16.10 -16.38
N PHE A 161 8.49 -16.26 -15.78
CA PHE A 161 9.15 -15.21 -15.00
C PHE A 161 9.82 -14.16 -15.90
N ILE A 162 9.71 -12.91 -15.52
CA ILE A 162 10.24 -11.75 -16.26
C ILE A 162 11.04 -10.86 -15.30
N ILE A 163 12.27 -10.48 -15.68
CA ILE A 163 13.07 -9.47 -14.97
C ILE A 163 12.64 -8.07 -15.39
N ASN A 164 12.40 -7.20 -14.44
CA ASN A 164 12.00 -5.81 -14.64
C ASN A 164 10.88 -5.67 -15.68
N PRO A 165 9.67 -6.18 -15.37
CA PRO A 165 8.54 -6.15 -16.31
C PRO A 165 8.22 -4.71 -16.72
N THR A 166 7.82 -4.53 -17.99
CA THR A 166 7.27 -3.27 -18.49
C THR A 166 5.91 -2.97 -17.84
N VAL A 167 5.39 -1.76 -17.99
CA VAL A 167 4.06 -1.38 -17.47
C VAL A 167 2.99 -2.37 -17.94
N GLU A 168 2.94 -2.71 -19.23
CA GLU A 168 1.97 -3.67 -19.78
C GLU A 168 2.13 -5.09 -19.17
N GLN A 169 3.37 -5.53 -18.95
CA GLN A 169 3.64 -6.82 -18.33
C GLN A 169 3.29 -6.82 -16.84
N HIS A 170 3.53 -5.70 -16.15
CA HIS A 170 3.19 -5.53 -14.75
C HIS A 170 1.67 -5.65 -14.51
N GLU A 171 0.84 -5.03 -15.34
CA GLU A 171 -0.62 -5.13 -15.27
C GLU A 171 -1.14 -6.58 -15.41
N LYS A 172 -0.42 -7.43 -16.16
CA LYS A 172 -0.77 -8.84 -16.39
C LYS A 172 -0.12 -9.79 -15.38
N SER A 173 0.83 -9.30 -14.60
CA SER A 173 1.61 -10.10 -13.68
C SER A 173 0.81 -10.50 -12.43
N ASP A 174 0.95 -11.74 -12.02
CA ASP A 174 0.41 -12.23 -10.74
C ASP A 174 1.44 -12.17 -9.60
N ILE A 175 2.67 -11.73 -9.87
CA ILE A 175 3.75 -11.50 -8.90
C ILE A 175 4.34 -10.10 -9.11
N GLU A 176 4.47 -9.35 -8.04
CA GLU A 176 5.19 -8.08 -7.96
C GLU A 176 6.29 -8.27 -6.91
N LEU A 177 7.46 -8.76 -7.34
CA LEU A 177 8.53 -9.12 -6.45
C LEU A 177 9.74 -8.21 -6.66
N THR A 178 10.32 -7.71 -5.57
CA THR A 178 11.65 -7.11 -5.56
C THR A 178 12.59 -8.01 -4.77
N VAL A 179 13.69 -8.40 -5.39
CA VAL A 179 14.76 -9.17 -4.77
C VAL A 179 16.04 -8.35 -4.81
N ALA A 180 16.78 -8.32 -3.71
CA ALA A 180 18.11 -7.73 -3.65
C ALA A 180 19.08 -8.64 -2.87
N GLY A 181 20.35 -8.54 -3.24
CA GLY A 181 21.39 -9.35 -2.60
C GLY A 181 22.77 -9.08 -3.17
N THR A 182 23.69 -9.87 -2.67
CA THR A 182 25.07 -9.98 -3.15
C THR A 182 25.17 -11.07 -4.23
N LYS A 183 26.37 -11.32 -4.71
CA LYS A 183 26.67 -12.43 -5.62
C LYS A 183 26.33 -13.79 -5.03
N ASP A 184 26.54 -13.95 -3.73
CA ASP A 184 26.45 -15.25 -3.05
C ASP A 184 25.15 -15.42 -2.27
N ALA A 185 24.43 -14.31 -1.98
CA ALA A 185 23.33 -14.32 -1.03
C ALA A 185 22.22 -13.34 -1.37
N ILE A 186 20.97 -13.77 -1.13
CA ILE A 186 19.79 -12.91 -1.07
C ILE A 186 19.73 -12.34 0.33
N ASN A 187 19.59 -11.01 0.47
CA ASN A 187 19.50 -10.35 1.76
C ASN A 187 18.23 -9.49 1.94
N MET A 188 17.46 -9.27 0.88
CA MET A 188 16.18 -8.58 0.97
C MET A 188 15.20 -9.11 -0.08
N VAL A 189 13.95 -9.33 0.35
CA VAL A 189 12.84 -9.68 -0.53
C VAL A 189 11.61 -8.87 -0.11
N GLU A 190 10.88 -8.35 -1.08
CA GLU A 190 9.59 -7.69 -0.88
C GLU A 190 8.64 -8.02 -2.03
N ALA A 191 7.45 -8.54 -1.73
CA ALA A 191 6.52 -8.99 -2.76
C ALA A 191 5.06 -8.71 -2.44
N GLY A 192 4.30 -8.44 -3.51
CA GLY A 192 2.86 -8.63 -3.60
C GLY A 192 2.57 -9.79 -4.56
N ALA A 193 1.52 -10.56 -4.33
CA ALA A 193 1.18 -11.69 -5.20
C ALA A 193 -0.33 -11.99 -5.17
N ASN A 194 -0.85 -12.50 -6.29
CA ASN A 194 -2.26 -12.84 -6.44
C ASN A 194 -2.53 -14.30 -6.00
N GLU A 195 -2.40 -14.55 -4.68
CA GLU A 195 -2.59 -15.90 -4.09
C GLU A 195 -1.65 -16.95 -4.70
N VAL A 196 -0.38 -16.59 -4.89
CA VAL A 196 0.63 -17.46 -5.52
C VAL A 196 1.15 -18.49 -4.51
N PRO A 197 1.30 -19.79 -4.92
CA PRO A 197 1.87 -20.82 -4.05
C PRO A 197 3.29 -20.47 -3.58
N GLU A 198 3.65 -20.94 -2.38
CA GLU A 198 4.95 -20.67 -1.74
C GLU A 198 6.13 -21.19 -2.58
N GLU A 199 5.97 -22.32 -3.23
CA GLU A 199 7.00 -22.91 -4.09
C GLU A 199 7.32 -22.02 -5.29
N VAL A 200 6.27 -21.43 -5.90
CA VAL A 200 6.42 -20.52 -7.05
C VAL A 200 7.07 -19.19 -6.61
N MET A 201 6.74 -18.71 -5.40
CA MET A 201 7.42 -17.53 -4.84
C MET A 201 8.91 -17.79 -4.65
N LEU A 202 9.30 -18.97 -4.16
CA LEU A 202 10.69 -19.36 -4.03
C LEU A 202 11.41 -19.40 -5.39
N GLU A 203 10.76 -19.97 -6.42
CA GLU A 203 11.32 -20.02 -7.78
C GLU A 203 11.52 -18.59 -8.35
N ALA A 204 10.57 -17.68 -8.13
CA ALA A 204 10.67 -16.28 -8.54
C ALA A 204 11.86 -15.58 -7.86
N ILE A 205 12.04 -15.80 -6.55
CA ILE A 205 13.17 -15.25 -5.78
C ILE A 205 14.50 -15.75 -6.33
N MET A 206 14.62 -17.05 -6.59
CA MET A 206 15.85 -17.65 -7.14
C MET A 206 16.12 -17.16 -8.57
N PHE A 207 15.07 -17.00 -9.39
CA PHE A 207 15.18 -16.44 -10.73
C PHE A 207 15.75 -15.02 -10.72
N GLY A 208 15.26 -14.17 -9.81
CA GLY A 208 15.81 -12.81 -9.62
C GLY A 208 17.27 -12.82 -9.16
N HIS A 209 17.66 -13.77 -8.30
CA HIS A 209 19.04 -13.86 -7.80
C HIS A 209 20.06 -14.19 -8.92
N GLU A 210 19.69 -14.97 -9.92
CA GLU A 210 20.60 -15.23 -11.06
C GLU A 210 20.94 -13.94 -11.82
N GLU A 211 19.99 -13.02 -12.01
CA GLU A 211 20.27 -11.73 -12.63
C GLU A 211 21.09 -10.81 -11.69
N ILE A 212 20.84 -10.86 -10.38
CA ILE A 212 21.62 -10.12 -9.38
C ILE A 212 23.10 -10.49 -9.47
N LYS A 213 23.45 -11.77 -9.58
CA LYS A 213 24.84 -12.23 -9.74
C LYS A 213 25.54 -11.56 -10.92
N ARG A 214 24.85 -11.45 -12.06
CA ARG A 214 25.37 -10.79 -13.28
C ARG A 214 25.58 -9.28 -13.06
N LEU A 215 24.63 -8.62 -12.40
CA LEU A 215 24.71 -7.19 -12.11
C LEU A 215 25.77 -6.86 -11.06
N VAL A 216 26.00 -7.74 -10.10
CA VAL A 216 27.09 -7.60 -9.13
C VAL A 216 28.45 -7.77 -9.83
N ALA A 217 28.60 -8.75 -10.73
CA ALA A 217 29.82 -8.90 -11.51
C ALA A 217 30.14 -7.65 -12.36
N PHE A 218 29.14 -7.02 -12.96
CA PHE A 218 29.31 -5.74 -13.64
C PHE A 218 29.78 -4.62 -12.71
N GLN A 219 29.26 -4.56 -11.48
CA GLN A 219 29.75 -3.59 -10.49
C GLN A 219 31.20 -3.90 -10.05
N GLU A 220 31.58 -5.16 -9.91
CA GLU A 220 32.98 -5.57 -9.60
C GLU A 220 33.96 -5.05 -10.65
N GLU A 221 33.60 -5.07 -11.95
CA GLU A 221 34.39 -4.48 -13.03
C GLU A 221 34.55 -2.96 -12.85
N ILE A 222 33.47 -2.23 -12.48
CA ILE A 222 33.53 -0.80 -12.20
C ILE A 222 34.43 -0.52 -11.01
N ILE A 223 34.28 -1.27 -9.92
CA ILE A 223 35.08 -1.11 -8.69
C ILE A 223 36.57 -1.35 -8.99
N GLN A 224 36.91 -2.34 -9.79
CA GLN A 224 38.30 -2.61 -10.19
C GLN A 224 38.89 -1.46 -11.00
N ALA A 225 38.10 -0.76 -11.82
CA ALA A 225 38.55 0.31 -12.68
C ALA A 225 38.73 1.66 -11.94
N VAL A 226 37.78 2.00 -11.04
CA VAL A 226 37.67 3.34 -10.46
C VAL A 226 37.51 3.38 -8.94
N GLY A 227 37.49 2.23 -8.27
CA GLY A 227 37.33 2.13 -6.82
C GLY A 227 38.47 2.80 -6.05
N GLN A 228 38.13 3.43 -4.95
CA GLN A 228 39.10 4.04 -4.02
C GLN A 228 39.44 3.04 -2.91
N GLU A 229 40.65 3.18 -2.35
CA GLU A 229 41.05 2.48 -1.13
C GLU A 229 40.12 2.86 0.01
N LYS A 230 39.67 1.87 0.77
CA LYS A 230 38.76 2.08 1.89
C LYS A 230 39.42 2.77 3.04
N MET A 231 38.77 3.76 3.65
CA MET A 231 39.29 4.45 4.81
C MET A 231 39.47 3.50 6.00
N GLU A 232 40.56 3.61 6.70
CA GLU A 232 40.72 3.01 8.00
C GLU A 232 39.90 3.80 9.02
N VAL A 233 39.03 3.13 9.73
CA VAL A 233 38.19 3.75 10.77
C VAL A 233 38.35 2.99 12.07
N PRO A 234 38.32 3.66 13.21
CA PRO A 234 38.29 2.98 14.49
C PRO A 234 36.95 2.23 14.61
N LEU A 235 37.02 0.92 14.72
CA LEU A 235 35.87 0.09 15.05
C LEU A 235 35.75 0.03 16.57
N PHE A 236 34.53 -0.02 17.05
CA PHE A 236 34.29 -0.26 18.48
C PHE A 236 34.59 -1.75 18.76
N GLU A 237 35.68 -1.99 19.48
CA GLU A 237 36.13 -3.32 19.88
C GLU A 237 36.00 -3.51 21.40
N ILE A 238 35.63 -4.70 21.82
CA ILE A 238 35.50 -5.06 23.23
C ILE A 238 36.85 -5.60 23.71
N ASP A 239 37.32 -5.10 24.85
CA ASP A 239 38.49 -5.63 25.51
C ASP A 239 38.23 -7.05 26.05
N SER A 240 39.03 -8.04 25.66
CA SER A 240 38.83 -9.44 25.99
C SER A 240 39.04 -9.77 27.48
N GLU A 241 39.85 -9.03 28.20
CA GLU A 241 40.08 -9.22 29.64
C GLU A 241 38.89 -8.67 30.41
N LEU A 242 38.31 -7.53 29.96
CA LEU A 242 37.11 -6.97 30.52
C LEU A 242 35.90 -7.88 30.25
N GLU A 243 35.77 -8.43 29.02
CA GLU A 243 34.74 -9.39 28.69
C GLU A 243 34.74 -10.60 29.62
N ALA A 244 35.89 -11.22 29.85
CA ALA A 244 36.02 -12.36 30.74
C ALA A 244 35.64 -12.04 32.21
N LYS A 245 35.91 -10.81 32.69
CA LYS A 245 35.52 -10.37 34.02
C LYS A 245 33.99 -10.22 34.11
N VAL A 246 33.37 -9.50 33.18
CA VAL A 246 31.92 -9.26 33.14
C VAL A 246 31.16 -10.56 33.00
N GLU A 247 31.64 -11.48 32.13
CA GLU A 247 31.05 -12.82 32.00
C GLU A 247 30.99 -13.55 33.31
N LYS A 248 32.08 -13.55 34.10
CA LYS A 248 32.13 -14.21 35.40
C LYS A 248 31.15 -13.66 36.42
N GLU A 249 30.89 -12.36 36.39
CA GLU A 249 30.01 -11.65 37.31
C GLU A 249 28.53 -11.77 36.96
N ALA A 250 28.21 -11.78 35.64
CA ALA A 250 26.84 -11.69 35.13
C ALA A 250 26.22 -13.04 34.73
N LYS A 251 27.02 -14.02 34.28
CA LYS A 251 26.55 -15.19 33.54
C LYS A 251 25.42 -15.95 34.20
N GLU A 252 25.59 -16.40 35.41
CA GLU A 252 24.58 -17.24 36.11
C GLU A 252 23.28 -16.45 36.33
N LYS A 253 23.39 -15.17 36.69
CA LYS A 253 22.24 -14.30 36.91
C LYS A 253 21.46 -14.01 35.63
N LEU A 254 22.16 -13.74 34.51
CA LEU A 254 21.54 -13.51 33.20
C LEU A 254 20.85 -14.78 32.68
N LEU A 255 21.49 -15.95 32.82
CA LEU A 255 20.89 -17.23 32.47
C LEU A 255 19.53 -17.45 33.16
N ALA A 256 19.44 -17.13 34.45
CA ALA A 256 18.20 -17.25 35.20
C ALA A 256 17.16 -16.21 34.76
N ALA A 257 17.59 -14.96 34.50
CA ALA A 257 16.72 -13.86 34.11
C ALA A 257 16.10 -14.10 32.70
N ILE A 258 16.88 -14.58 31.71
CA ILE A 258 16.44 -14.83 30.34
C ILE A 258 15.35 -15.93 30.30
N GLN A 259 15.35 -16.87 31.21
CA GLN A 259 14.37 -17.97 31.26
C GLN A 259 13.05 -17.61 31.94
N VAL A 260 12.86 -16.38 32.38
CA VAL A 260 11.56 -15.88 32.89
C VAL A 260 10.57 -15.78 31.75
N LYS A 261 9.47 -16.51 31.79
CA LYS A 261 8.55 -16.69 30.64
C LYS A 261 7.74 -15.42 30.32
N GLU A 262 7.29 -14.70 31.33
CA GLU A 262 6.51 -13.47 31.16
C GLU A 262 7.45 -12.33 30.70
N LYS A 263 7.00 -11.54 29.70
CA LYS A 263 7.84 -10.53 29.02
C LYS A 263 8.36 -9.47 29.98
N HIS A 264 7.47 -8.77 30.68
CA HIS A 264 7.86 -7.65 31.54
C HIS A 264 8.72 -8.12 32.72
N ALA A 265 8.34 -9.23 33.35
CA ALA A 265 9.14 -9.82 34.45
C ALA A 265 10.53 -10.26 33.94
N ARG A 266 10.65 -10.74 32.69
CA ARG A 266 11.93 -11.10 32.07
C ARG A 266 12.79 -9.86 31.80
N GLU A 267 12.20 -8.82 31.20
CA GLU A 267 12.87 -7.56 30.93
C GLU A 267 13.37 -6.92 32.23
N GLU A 268 12.50 -6.80 33.23
CA GLU A 268 12.88 -6.30 34.56
C GLU A 268 14.01 -7.13 35.23
N ALA A 269 13.95 -8.47 35.10
CA ALA A 269 15.00 -9.33 35.65
C ALA A 269 16.34 -9.15 34.93
N ILE A 270 16.33 -9.00 33.63
CA ILE A 270 17.54 -8.74 32.80
C ILE A 270 18.11 -7.36 33.13
N ASP A 271 17.27 -6.33 33.18
CA ASP A 271 17.69 -4.96 33.47
C ASP A 271 18.27 -4.83 34.87
N LYS A 272 17.64 -5.47 35.83
CA LYS A 272 18.17 -5.53 37.22
C LYS A 272 19.57 -6.16 37.28
N VAL A 273 19.83 -7.24 36.54
CA VAL A 273 21.17 -7.86 36.50
C VAL A 273 22.17 -6.91 35.82
N LYS A 274 21.76 -6.25 34.74
CA LYS A 274 22.61 -5.26 34.06
C LYS A 274 22.96 -4.09 34.98
N GLU A 275 21.98 -3.54 35.71
CA GLU A 275 22.20 -2.46 36.67
C GLU A 275 23.15 -2.89 37.79
N GLU A 276 22.92 -4.07 38.40
CA GLU A 276 23.82 -4.61 39.47
C GLU A 276 25.27 -4.75 38.99
N VAL A 277 25.48 -5.16 37.72
CA VAL A 277 26.84 -5.30 37.16
C VAL A 277 27.43 -3.94 36.83
N LEU A 278 26.65 -3.03 36.24
CA LEU A 278 27.11 -1.67 35.89
C LEU A 278 27.50 -0.87 37.15
N GLU A 279 26.84 -1.06 38.26
CA GLU A 279 27.22 -0.44 39.55
C GLU A 279 28.65 -0.80 39.99
N LEU A 280 29.15 -2.00 39.62
CA LEU A 280 30.52 -2.41 39.91
C LEU A 280 31.58 -1.63 39.16
N TYR A 281 31.19 -1.03 38.00
CA TYR A 281 32.03 -0.26 37.10
C TYR A 281 31.69 1.24 37.10
N ALA A 282 30.85 1.71 38.02
CA ALA A 282 30.35 3.10 38.01
C ALA A 282 31.42 4.16 38.25
N GLU A 283 32.56 3.78 38.82
CA GLU A 283 33.73 4.70 39.04
C GLU A 283 34.79 4.62 37.94
N GLU A 284 34.58 3.73 36.91
CA GLU A 284 35.51 3.58 35.78
C GLU A 284 35.26 4.67 34.72
N GLU A 285 36.15 4.76 33.74
CA GLU A 285 36.04 5.68 32.60
C GLU A 285 34.77 5.36 31.75
N GLU A 286 34.14 6.37 31.19
CA GLU A 286 32.88 6.25 30.43
C GLU A 286 33.00 5.22 29.29
N GLU A 287 34.15 5.11 28.65
CA GLU A 287 34.45 4.11 27.61
C GLU A 287 34.35 2.66 28.15
N ILE A 288 34.84 2.41 29.37
CA ILE A 288 34.77 1.09 30.03
C ILE A 288 33.31 0.76 30.35
N VAL A 289 32.56 1.72 30.88
CA VAL A 289 31.11 1.52 31.19
C VAL A 289 30.33 1.19 29.93
N GLU A 290 30.65 1.84 28.80
CA GLU A 290 29.98 1.55 27.52
C GLU A 290 30.37 0.17 26.97
N GLN A 291 31.63 -0.25 27.13
CA GLN A 291 32.04 -1.62 26.80
C GLN A 291 31.30 -2.65 27.68
N VAL A 292 31.17 -2.42 29.00
CA VAL A 292 30.41 -3.32 29.89
C VAL A 292 28.96 -3.46 29.47
N LYS A 293 28.26 -2.37 29.09
CA LYS A 293 26.90 -2.45 28.53
C LYS A 293 26.86 -3.33 27.28
N THR A 294 27.77 -3.11 26.36
CA THR A 294 27.87 -3.87 25.12
C THR A 294 28.12 -5.37 25.37
N ILE A 295 28.99 -5.69 26.34
CA ILE A 295 29.26 -7.08 26.77
C ILE A 295 27.99 -7.72 27.32
N LEU A 296 27.26 -7.04 28.22
CA LEU A 296 26.02 -7.56 28.79
C LEU A 296 24.95 -7.82 27.73
N ASP A 297 24.80 -6.91 26.75
CA ASP A 297 23.88 -7.09 25.62
C ASP A 297 24.30 -8.26 24.73
N LYS A 298 25.59 -8.42 24.46
CA LYS A 298 26.14 -9.59 23.75
C LYS A 298 25.88 -10.89 24.48
N MET A 299 26.07 -10.93 25.81
CA MET A 299 25.79 -12.12 26.63
C MET A 299 24.31 -12.53 26.55
N VAL A 300 23.39 -11.56 26.62
CA VAL A 300 21.94 -11.84 26.46
C VAL A 300 21.69 -12.40 25.06
N LYS A 301 22.26 -11.80 24.04
CA LYS A 301 22.12 -12.26 22.65
C LYS A 301 22.63 -13.69 22.46
N ASP A 302 23.84 -13.96 22.91
CA ASP A 302 24.51 -15.26 22.74
C ASP A 302 23.75 -16.38 23.49
N GLU A 303 23.24 -16.10 24.69
CA GLU A 303 22.47 -17.08 25.46
C GLU A 303 21.10 -17.35 24.86
N VAL A 304 20.37 -16.33 24.44
CA VAL A 304 19.08 -16.53 23.74
C VAL A 304 19.27 -17.36 22.47
N ARG A 305 20.31 -17.06 21.69
CA ARG A 305 20.66 -17.83 20.48
C ARG A 305 21.02 -19.27 20.82
N ARG A 306 21.80 -19.50 21.87
CA ARG A 306 22.17 -20.83 22.35
C ARG A 306 20.95 -21.66 22.78
N LEU A 307 20.04 -21.07 23.56
CA LEU A 307 18.79 -21.73 23.96
C LEU A 307 17.98 -22.16 22.76
N ILE A 308 17.85 -21.31 21.74
CA ILE A 308 17.07 -21.58 20.53
C ILE A 308 17.75 -22.62 19.65
N THR A 309 19.07 -22.53 19.42
CA THR A 309 19.78 -23.41 18.48
C THR A 309 20.16 -24.75 19.08
N VAL A 310 20.63 -24.78 20.33
CA VAL A 310 21.14 -26.00 21.00
C VAL A 310 20.03 -26.70 21.78
N GLU A 311 19.34 -25.99 22.65
CA GLU A 311 18.31 -26.57 23.52
C GLU A 311 16.93 -26.65 22.85
N LYS A 312 16.74 -25.94 21.72
CA LYS A 312 15.46 -25.84 20.98
C LYS A 312 14.32 -25.29 21.85
N ILE A 313 14.66 -24.39 22.79
CA ILE A 313 13.72 -23.74 23.73
C ILE A 313 13.75 -22.24 23.45
N ARG A 314 12.56 -21.65 23.35
CA ARG A 314 12.39 -20.20 23.17
C ARG A 314 12.33 -19.50 24.53
N PRO A 315 12.66 -18.18 24.63
CA PRO A 315 12.65 -17.45 25.90
C PRO A 315 11.33 -17.50 26.66
N ASP A 316 10.20 -17.62 25.98
CA ASP A 316 8.86 -17.76 26.58
C ASP A 316 8.45 -19.22 26.83
N GLY A 317 9.31 -20.17 26.52
CA GLY A 317 9.10 -21.61 26.72
C GLY A 317 8.35 -22.32 25.61
N ARG A 318 7.98 -21.64 24.52
CA ARG A 318 7.37 -22.28 23.34
C ARG A 318 8.38 -23.13 22.57
N LYS A 319 7.86 -24.08 21.78
CA LYS A 319 8.61 -24.79 20.76
C LYS A 319 8.82 -23.90 19.51
N ALA A 320 9.74 -24.30 18.63
CA ALA A 320 10.07 -23.52 17.44
C ALA A 320 8.88 -23.27 16.50
N ASP A 321 7.96 -24.21 16.36
CA ASP A 321 6.78 -24.14 15.47
C ASP A 321 5.48 -23.73 16.18
N GLU A 322 5.54 -23.30 17.43
CA GLU A 322 4.37 -22.98 18.26
C GLU A 322 3.99 -21.49 18.13
N ILE A 323 2.68 -21.25 17.94
CA ILE A 323 2.09 -19.90 17.86
C ILE A 323 1.60 -19.48 19.24
N ARG A 324 1.72 -18.19 19.60
CA ARG A 324 1.14 -17.60 20.80
C ARG A 324 -0.39 -17.73 20.83
N PRO A 325 -1.03 -17.71 21.98
CA PRO A 325 -2.49 -17.75 22.09
C PRO A 325 -3.17 -16.67 21.22
N LEU A 326 -4.19 -17.08 20.46
CA LEU A 326 -4.92 -16.24 19.51
C LEU A 326 -6.31 -15.87 20.04
N SER A 327 -6.73 -14.63 19.85
CA SER A 327 -8.10 -14.21 20.02
C SER A 327 -8.49 -13.11 19.03
N SER A 328 -9.75 -13.07 18.64
CA SER A 328 -10.28 -12.09 17.69
C SER A 328 -11.65 -11.60 18.15
N ARG A 329 -11.98 -10.34 17.82
CA ARG A 329 -13.30 -9.75 18.05
C ARG A 329 -13.64 -8.79 16.92
N VAL A 330 -14.91 -8.62 16.59
CA VAL A 330 -15.42 -7.66 15.61
C VAL A 330 -16.53 -6.80 16.20
N GLY A 331 -16.84 -5.67 15.57
CA GLY A 331 -17.94 -4.80 16.00
C GLY A 331 -17.69 -4.06 17.30
N LEU A 332 -16.43 -3.72 17.62
CA LEU A 332 -16.09 -3.06 18.89
C LEU A 332 -16.52 -1.60 18.95
N LEU A 333 -16.51 -0.91 17.81
CA LEU A 333 -16.74 0.54 17.72
C LEU A 333 -18.13 0.81 17.11
N PRO A 334 -19.11 1.26 17.91
CA PRO A 334 -20.52 1.33 17.48
C PRO A 334 -20.79 2.22 16.27
N ARG A 335 -19.97 3.26 16.03
CA ARG A 335 -20.15 4.20 14.93
C ARG A 335 -19.22 3.95 13.74
N ALA A 336 -18.26 3.04 13.86
CA ALA A 336 -17.40 2.64 12.76
C ALA A 336 -18.21 1.85 11.70
N HIS A 337 -17.73 1.84 10.47
CA HIS A 337 -18.36 1.03 9.43
C HIS A 337 -18.04 -0.45 9.61
N GLY A 338 -16.84 -0.76 10.11
CA GLY A 338 -16.41 -2.07 10.59
C GLY A 338 -15.19 -1.94 11.47
N SER A 339 -15.01 -2.86 12.41
CA SER A 339 -13.84 -2.88 13.31
C SER A 339 -13.47 -4.31 13.67
N GLY A 340 -12.16 -4.59 13.68
CA GLY A 340 -11.59 -5.88 14.03
C GLY A 340 -10.45 -5.73 15.04
N LEU A 341 -10.53 -6.46 16.14
CA LEU A 341 -9.45 -6.60 17.11
C LEU A 341 -8.83 -7.98 16.94
N PHE A 342 -7.52 -8.02 16.80
CA PHE A 342 -6.75 -9.26 16.75
C PHE A 342 -5.68 -9.23 17.84
N THR A 343 -5.60 -10.28 18.63
CA THR A 343 -4.62 -10.44 19.69
C THR A 343 -3.86 -11.74 19.52
N ARG A 344 -2.55 -11.68 19.63
CA ARG A 344 -1.64 -12.82 19.59
C ARG A 344 -0.62 -12.70 20.72
N GLY A 345 -0.87 -13.41 21.82
CA GLY A 345 -0.14 -13.22 23.08
C GLY A 345 -0.19 -11.77 23.53
N GLN A 346 0.96 -11.15 23.66
CA GLN A 346 1.16 -9.73 24.03
C GLN A 346 1.34 -8.81 22.81
N THR A 347 0.69 -9.14 21.70
CA THR A 347 0.61 -8.26 20.52
C THR A 347 -0.84 -8.08 20.15
N GLN A 348 -1.32 -6.84 20.15
CA GLN A 348 -2.73 -6.51 19.89
C GLN A 348 -2.83 -5.36 18.88
N ALA A 349 -3.67 -5.55 17.87
CA ALA A 349 -4.00 -4.55 16.86
C ALA A 349 -5.52 -4.39 16.71
N LEU A 350 -5.98 -3.14 16.70
CA LEU A 350 -7.36 -2.76 16.41
C LEU A 350 -7.39 -2.08 15.05
N SER A 351 -8.05 -2.67 14.07
CA SER A 351 -8.25 -2.04 12.76
C SER A 351 -9.68 -1.56 12.59
N VAL A 352 -9.81 -0.40 11.93
CA VAL A 352 -11.09 0.24 11.65
C VAL A 352 -11.23 0.43 10.16
N CYS A 353 -12.33 -0.08 9.59
CA CYS A 353 -12.68 0.10 8.19
C CYS A 353 -13.65 1.27 8.02
N THR A 354 -13.33 2.17 7.10
CA THR A 354 -14.21 3.27 6.69
C THR A 354 -14.46 3.16 5.19
N LEU A 355 -15.73 3.21 4.81
CA LEU A 355 -16.19 3.21 3.42
C LEU A 355 -16.54 4.65 3.02
N GLY A 356 -16.01 5.09 1.91
CA GLY A 356 -16.25 6.41 1.31
C GLY A 356 -16.86 6.30 -0.08
N ALA A 357 -17.31 7.42 -0.65
CA ALA A 357 -17.69 7.52 -2.05
C ALA A 357 -16.45 7.38 -2.96
N LEU A 358 -16.63 7.15 -4.25
CA LEU A 358 -15.53 7.03 -5.21
C LEU A 358 -14.64 8.27 -5.26
N GLY A 359 -15.24 9.47 -5.11
CA GLY A 359 -14.46 10.71 -5.05
C GLY A 359 -13.60 10.91 -3.78
N ASP A 360 -13.71 10.04 -2.77
CA ASP A 360 -12.88 10.08 -1.56
C ASP A 360 -11.51 9.40 -1.72
N VAL A 361 -11.10 9.06 -2.94
CA VAL A 361 -9.80 8.47 -3.27
C VAL A 361 -8.63 9.36 -2.83
N GLN A 362 -7.50 8.73 -2.52
CA GLN A 362 -6.26 9.47 -2.31
C GLN A 362 -5.69 9.90 -3.66
N ILE A 363 -5.46 11.19 -3.84
CA ILE A 363 -4.79 11.72 -5.04
C ILE A 363 -3.28 11.51 -4.89
N LEU A 364 -2.65 10.96 -5.92
CA LEU A 364 -1.22 10.73 -6.03
C LEU A 364 -0.61 11.76 -6.98
N ASP A 365 0.35 12.54 -6.49
CA ASP A 365 1.10 13.53 -7.28
C ASP A 365 2.58 13.13 -7.25
N GLY A 366 2.91 12.07 -7.99
CA GLY A 366 4.22 11.43 -8.01
C GLY A 366 4.78 11.24 -9.42
N LEU A 367 5.80 10.40 -9.52
CA LEU A 367 6.47 10.05 -10.79
C LEU A 367 5.75 8.94 -11.56
N ASP A 368 4.94 8.14 -10.88
CA ASP A 368 4.23 7.01 -11.46
C ASP A 368 3.03 7.45 -12.32
N LEU A 369 2.50 6.51 -13.10
CA LEU A 369 1.30 6.73 -13.93
C LEU A 369 0.01 6.78 -13.12
N GLU A 370 -0.02 6.14 -11.96
CA GLU A 370 -1.17 6.17 -11.07
C GLU A 370 -1.39 7.56 -10.50
N GLU A 371 -2.61 8.08 -10.67
CA GLU A 371 -3.00 9.41 -10.20
C GLU A 371 -3.86 9.34 -8.93
N SER A 372 -4.37 8.17 -8.55
CA SER A 372 -5.19 7.97 -7.37
C SER A 372 -5.19 6.52 -6.90
N LYS A 373 -5.48 6.31 -5.61
CA LYS A 373 -5.78 4.98 -5.07
C LYS A 373 -7.04 5.00 -4.22
N ARG A 374 -7.89 3.99 -4.39
CA ARG A 374 -9.16 3.84 -3.66
C ARG A 374 -9.07 2.91 -2.43
N PHE A 375 -8.01 2.12 -2.32
CA PHE A 375 -7.74 1.28 -1.16
C PHE A 375 -6.54 1.81 -0.40
N MET A 376 -6.69 2.05 0.90
CA MET A 376 -5.66 2.62 1.77
C MET A 376 -5.57 1.82 3.06
N HIS A 377 -4.35 1.50 3.47
CA HIS A 377 -4.07 0.87 4.75
C HIS A 377 -3.05 1.68 5.55
N HIS A 378 -3.50 2.36 6.61
CA HIS A 378 -2.67 3.15 7.51
C HIS A 378 -2.38 2.40 8.80
N TYR A 379 -1.17 2.56 9.31
CA TYR A 379 -0.67 1.86 10.48
C TYR A 379 -0.10 2.87 11.47
N ASN A 380 -0.55 2.81 12.72
CA ASN A 380 -0.11 3.67 13.81
C ASN A 380 0.52 2.82 14.92
N PHE A 381 1.68 3.26 15.41
CA PHE A 381 2.43 2.61 16.48
C PHE A 381 2.71 3.60 17.61
N PRO A 382 1.74 3.86 18.50
CA PRO A 382 1.91 4.80 19.59
C PRO A 382 2.84 4.24 20.68
N HIS A 383 3.56 5.11 21.38
CA HIS A 383 4.55 4.74 22.40
C HIS A 383 3.98 3.90 23.53
N PHE A 384 2.71 4.10 23.91
CA PHE A 384 2.07 3.29 24.95
C PHE A 384 1.98 1.81 24.60
N SER A 385 2.06 1.43 23.33
CA SER A 385 2.00 0.03 22.89
C SER A 385 3.21 -0.79 23.35
N VAL A 386 4.29 -0.13 23.71
CA VAL A 386 5.50 -0.72 24.32
C VAL A 386 5.74 -0.23 25.75
N GLY A 387 4.79 0.52 26.34
CA GLY A 387 4.91 1.04 27.70
C GLY A 387 5.81 2.25 27.85
N GLU A 388 6.15 2.94 26.76
CA GLU A 388 7.06 4.09 26.72
C GLU A 388 6.31 5.42 26.65
N VAL A 389 7.01 6.49 27.05
CA VAL A 389 6.59 7.87 26.84
C VAL A 389 7.43 8.49 25.73
N GLY A 390 6.78 9.11 24.77
CA GLY A 390 7.49 9.75 23.66
C GLY A 390 6.70 10.87 22.99
N PRO A 391 7.34 11.66 22.10
CA PRO A 391 6.70 12.77 21.41
C PRO A 391 5.68 12.27 20.39
N ILE A 392 4.50 12.88 20.38
CA ILE A 392 3.50 12.62 19.33
C ILE A 392 3.95 13.34 18.04
N ARG A 393 4.27 12.56 17.02
CA ARG A 393 4.68 13.03 15.68
C ARG A 393 3.82 12.35 14.62
N GLY A 394 3.89 12.82 13.38
CA GLY A 394 3.33 12.08 12.25
C GLY A 394 4.02 10.72 12.06
N PRO A 395 3.47 9.83 11.21
CA PRO A 395 3.99 8.49 11.02
C PRO A 395 5.45 8.51 10.56
N GLY A 396 6.29 7.70 11.21
CA GLY A 396 7.68 7.52 10.84
C GLY A 396 7.86 6.55 9.66
N ARG A 397 9.08 6.44 9.15
CA ARG A 397 9.41 5.53 8.02
C ARG A 397 9.00 4.07 8.28
N ARG A 398 9.10 3.61 9.55
CA ARG A 398 8.72 2.24 9.94
C ARG A 398 7.21 2.04 9.86
N GLU A 399 6.43 3.00 10.34
CA GLU A 399 4.97 2.95 10.31
C GLU A 399 4.45 2.98 8.87
N ILE A 400 5.01 3.82 8.01
CA ILE A 400 4.69 3.85 6.58
C ILE A 400 5.00 2.50 5.92
N GLY A 401 6.16 1.91 6.20
CA GLY A 401 6.53 0.59 5.66
C GLY A 401 5.61 -0.55 6.12
N HIS A 402 5.18 -0.53 7.39
CA HIS A 402 4.22 -1.51 7.91
C HIS A 402 2.82 -1.31 7.33
N GLY A 403 2.40 -0.06 7.14
CA GLY A 403 1.15 0.28 6.45
C GLY A 403 1.13 -0.25 5.02
N ALA A 404 2.18 0.02 4.25
CA ALA A 404 2.32 -0.43 2.87
C ALA A 404 2.36 -1.97 2.73
N LEU A 405 2.99 -2.67 3.68
CA LEU A 405 2.96 -4.15 3.70
C LEU A 405 1.52 -4.66 3.90
N GLY A 406 0.76 -4.06 4.81
CA GLY A 406 -0.65 -4.39 5.02
C GLY A 406 -1.52 -4.06 3.80
N GLU A 407 -1.30 -2.92 3.17
CA GLU A 407 -1.98 -2.51 1.94
C GLU A 407 -1.75 -3.53 0.82
N ARG A 408 -0.50 -3.85 0.54
CA ARG A 408 -0.10 -4.85 -0.47
C ARG A 408 -0.70 -6.23 -0.21
N ALA A 409 -0.75 -6.66 1.06
CA ALA A 409 -1.29 -7.96 1.45
C ALA A 409 -2.81 -8.07 1.22
N LEU A 410 -3.53 -6.98 1.43
CA LEU A 410 -5.00 -6.95 1.44
C LEU A 410 -5.58 -6.51 0.10
N GLU A 411 -4.90 -5.64 -0.66
CA GLU A 411 -5.36 -5.14 -1.95
C GLU A 411 -5.72 -6.27 -2.93
N LYS A 412 -4.96 -7.36 -2.90
CA LYS A 412 -5.16 -8.53 -3.79
C LYS A 412 -6.47 -9.29 -3.54
N VAL A 413 -7.16 -9.01 -2.43
CA VAL A 413 -8.47 -9.61 -2.09
C VAL A 413 -9.61 -8.60 -2.05
N VAL A 414 -9.32 -7.31 -2.23
CA VAL A 414 -10.34 -6.26 -2.32
C VAL A 414 -11.13 -6.42 -3.61
N PRO A 415 -12.49 -6.33 -3.58
CA PRO A 415 -13.31 -6.42 -4.78
C PRO A 415 -13.03 -5.27 -5.75
N SER A 416 -13.27 -5.50 -7.04
CA SER A 416 -13.14 -4.47 -8.07
C SER A 416 -14.11 -3.31 -7.81
N GLU A 417 -13.84 -2.15 -8.40
CA GLU A 417 -14.71 -0.99 -8.30
C GLU A 417 -16.12 -1.25 -8.84
N LYS A 418 -16.24 -2.07 -9.88
CA LYS A 418 -17.54 -2.46 -10.44
C LYS A 418 -18.36 -3.34 -9.50
N GLU A 419 -17.69 -4.20 -8.73
CA GLU A 419 -18.36 -5.10 -7.78
C GLU A 419 -18.69 -4.37 -6.46
N PHE A 420 -17.83 -3.44 -6.03
CA PHE A 420 -17.98 -2.73 -4.78
C PHE A 420 -17.46 -1.28 -4.93
N PRO A 421 -18.30 -0.33 -5.39
CA PRO A 421 -17.90 1.01 -5.80
C PRO A 421 -17.64 1.96 -4.60
N TYR A 422 -16.79 1.54 -3.68
CA TYR A 422 -16.40 2.30 -2.49
C TYR A 422 -14.91 2.56 -2.48
N THR A 423 -14.54 3.74 -2.00
CA THR A 423 -13.20 3.98 -1.47
C THR A 423 -13.12 3.33 -0.08
N ILE A 424 -12.08 2.54 0.16
CA ILE A 424 -11.90 1.78 1.39
C ILE A 424 -10.66 2.28 2.12
N ARG A 425 -10.83 2.76 3.35
CA ARG A 425 -9.72 3.16 4.22
C ARG A 425 -9.69 2.29 5.45
N LEU A 426 -8.57 1.62 5.67
CA LEU A 426 -8.25 0.90 6.89
C LEU A 426 -7.27 1.71 7.72
N VAL A 427 -7.51 1.80 9.01
CA VAL A 427 -6.57 2.35 9.99
C VAL A 427 -6.35 1.32 11.07
N SER A 428 -5.11 0.88 11.22
CA SER A 428 -4.71 -0.10 12.21
C SER A 428 -3.94 0.56 13.34
N GLU A 429 -4.50 0.50 14.55
CA GLU A 429 -3.90 0.99 15.79
C GLU A 429 -3.26 -0.16 16.55
N VAL A 430 -1.95 -0.09 16.77
CA VAL A 430 -1.25 -1.06 17.62
C VAL A 430 -1.48 -0.69 19.08
N LEU A 431 -2.16 -1.56 19.83
CA LEU A 431 -2.50 -1.32 21.23
C LEU A 431 -1.48 -1.92 22.18
N GLU A 432 -0.85 -3.04 21.81
CA GLU A 432 0.19 -3.72 22.56
C GLU A 432 1.19 -4.39 21.60
N SER A 433 2.47 -4.37 21.91
CA SER A 433 3.52 -4.90 21.04
C SER A 433 4.52 -5.81 21.77
N ASN A 434 4.62 -7.04 21.27
CA ASN A 434 5.73 -7.96 21.52
C ASN A 434 6.15 -8.66 20.21
N GLY A 435 6.48 -7.84 19.20
CA GLY A 435 6.86 -8.31 17.87
C GLY A 435 5.69 -8.66 16.95
N SER A 436 5.93 -8.67 15.66
CA SER A 436 4.99 -9.04 14.59
C SER A 436 3.70 -8.20 14.52
N THR A 437 3.76 -6.93 14.87
CA THR A 437 2.59 -6.03 14.90
C THR A 437 2.01 -5.76 13.52
N SER A 438 2.84 -5.68 12.47
CA SER A 438 2.38 -5.53 11.08
C SER A 438 1.53 -6.73 10.63
N GLN A 439 1.88 -7.94 11.03
CA GLN A 439 1.10 -9.13 10.70
C GLN A 439 -0.20 -9.21 11.52
N ALA A 440 -0.19 -8.75 12.77
CA ALA A 440 -1.40 -8.59 13.57
C ALA A 440 -2.35 -7.55 12.94
N SER A 441 -1.80 -6.45 12.39
CA SER A 441 -2.60 -5.43 11.71
C SER A 441 -3.28 -5.96 10.45
N ILE A 442 -2.63 -6.83 9.68
CA ILE A 442 -3.24 -7.51 8.51
C ILE A 442 -4.42 -8.37 8.95
N CYS A 443 -4.26 -9.17 10.01
CA CYS A 443 -5.33 -10.00 10.55
C CYS A 443 -6.51 -9.14 11.06
N ALA A 444 -6.24 -8.09 11.84
CA ALA A 444 -7.26 -7.16 12.33
C ALA A 444 -7.98 -6.43 11.20
N SER A 445 -7.26 -6.06 10.14
CA SER A 445 -7.82 -5.36 8.97
C SER A 445 -8.69 -6.27 8.12
N THR A 446 -8.32 -7.54 7.96
CA THR A 446 -9.20 -8.56 7.35
C THR A 446 -10.52 -8.66 8.10
N LEU A 447 -10.47 -8.77 9.44
CA LEU A 447 -11.66 -8.83 10.29
C LEU A 447 -12.50 -7.55 10.17
N ALA A 448 -11.86 -6.37 10.15
CA ALA A 448 -12.54 -5.08 10.00
C ALA A 448 -13.25 -4.92 8.66
N MET A 449 -12.65 -5.38 7.56
CA MET A 449 -13.31 -5.39 6.24
C MET A 449 -14.51 -6.33 6.21
N MET A 450 -14.38 -7.53 6.77
CA MET A 450 -15.47 -8.49 6.85
C MET A 450 -16.62 -7.97 7.73
N ASP A 451 -16.30 -7.31 8.86
CA ASP A 451 -17.28 -6.66 9.74
C ASP A 451 -17.98 -5.47 9.05
N ALA A 452 -17.27 -4.74 8.18
CA ALA A 452 -17.84 -3.66 7.37
C ALA A 452 -18.73 -4.15 6.22
N GLY A 453 -18.75 -5.44 5.91
CA GLY A 453 -19.49 -6.00 4.78
C GLY A 453 -18.79 -5.85 3.43
N VAL A 454 -17.48 -5.60 3.40
CA VAL A 454 -16.69 -5.60 2.17
C VAL A 454 -16.62 -7.04 1.63
N PRO A 455 -17.09 -7.32 0.41
CA PRO A 455 -17.10 -8.68 -0.14
C PRO A 455 -15.71 -9.08 -0.65
N ILE A 456 -14.75 -9.21 0.29
CA ILE A 456 -13.39 -9.63 -0.04
C ILE A 456 -13.38 -11.03 -0.67
N LYS A 457 -12.47 -11.24 -1.63
CA LYS A 457 -12.30 -12.51 -2.36
C LYS A 457 -12.01 -13.69 -1.42
N ALA A 458 -11.19 -13.47 -0.41
CA ALA A 458 -10.83 -14.43 0.62
C ALA A 458 -10.23 -13.71 1.85
N PRO A 459 -10.33 -14.29 3.05
CA PRO A 459 -9.66 -13.75 4.22
C PRO A 459 -8.15 -13.94 4.13
N VAL A 460 -7.41 -12.93 4.64
CA VAL A 460 -5.94 -12.92 4.69
C VAL A 460 -5.49 -12.96 6.13
N ALA A 461 -4.51 -13.81 6.42
CA ALA A 461 -3.78 -13.78 7.68
C ALA A 461 -2.29 -13.54 7.44
N GLY A 462 -1.63 -12.94 8.43
CA GLY A 462 -0.21 -12.67 8.40
C GLY A 462 0.52 -13.34 9.56
N ILE A 463 1.74 -13.80 9.29
CA ILE A 463 2.64 -14.40 10.26
C ILE A 463 4.06 -13.89 10.07
N ALA A 464 4.83 -13.75 11.16
CA ALA A 464 6.25 -13.47 11.10
C ALA A 464 7.05 -14.69 11.59
N MET A 465 8.00 -15.06 10.75
CA MET A 465 8.96 -16.14 10.97
C MET A 465 10.32 -15.53 11.34
N GLY A 466 11.12 -16.26 12.06
CA GLY A 466 12.50 -15.92 12.34
C GLY A 466 13.43 -17.07 12.05
N LEU A 467 14.72 -16.76 12.05
CA LEU A 467 15.78 -17.76 11.95
C LEU A 467 16.88 -17.39 12.94
N VAL A 468 17.39 -18.40 13.62
CA VAL A 468 18.64 -18.31 14.38
C VAL A 468 19.59 -19.41 13.84
N LYS A 469 20.77 -18.98 13.36
CA LYS A 469 21.80 -19.86 12.80
C LYS A 469 23.06 -19.80 13.65
N SER A 470 23.67 -20.95 13.94
CA SER A 470 24.93 -21.06 14.66
C SER A 470 25.81 -22.11 13.96
N GLY A 471 26.81 -21.67 13.20
CA GLY A 471 27.57 -22.53 12.31
C GLY A 471 26.68 -23.20 11.25
N ASP A 472 26.66 -24.52 11.22
CA ASP A 472 25.80 -25.33 10.33
C ASP A 472 24.40 -25.57 10.90
N ASP A 473 24.21 -25.38 12.22
CA ASP A 473 22.93 -25.56 12.88
C ASP A 473 22.06 -24.32 12.71
N TYR A 474 20.75 -24.53 12.49
CA TYR A 474 19.77 -23.47 12.43
C TYR A 474 18.43 -23.88 13.05
N THR A 475 17.63 -22.90 13.40
CA THR A 475 16.26 -23.11 13.89
C THR A 475 15.37 -22.02 13.28
N ILE A 476 14.32 -22.47 12.57
CA ILE A 476 13.27 -21.60 12.05
C ILE A 476 12.20 -21.45 13.15
N LEU A 477 11.81 -20.21 13.43
CA LEU A 477 10.85 -19.87 14.47
C LEU A 477 9.54 -19.39 13.85
N THR A 478 8.42 -19.99 14.26
CA THR A 478 7.08 -19.54 13.89
C THR A 478 6.59 -18.51 14.90
N ASP A 479 5.99 -17.43 14.44
CA ASP A 479 5.43 -16.36 15.28
C ASP A 479 6.46 -15.79 16.26
N ILE A 480 7.43 -15.06 15.72
CA ILE A 480 8.49 -14.44 16.53
C ILE A 480 7.99 -13.31 17.40
N GLN A 481 8.56 -13.21 18.60
CA GLN A 481 8.40 -12.08 19.51
C GLN A 481 9.53 -11.06 19.35
N GLY A 482 9.40 -9.90 20.03
CA GLY A 482 10.33 -8.78 19.87
C GLY A 482 11.80 -9.13 20.12
N MET A 483 12.10 -9.93 21.16
CA MET A 483 13.46 -10.38 21.45
C MET A 483 14.04 -11.28 20.36
N GLU A 484 13.23 -12.17 19.79
CA GLU A 484 13.63 -13.07 18.71
C GLU A 484 13.83 -12.35 17.38
N ASP A 485 13.02 -11.31 17.10
CA ASP A 485 13.24 -10.40 15.98
C ASP A 485 14.56 -9.63 16.13
N ALA A 486 14.80 -9.03 17.30
CA ALA A 486 16.00 -8.24 17.54
C ALA A 486 17.30 -9.06 17.49
N LEU A 487 17.31 -10.27 18.04
CA LEU A 487 18.49 -11.11 18.22
C LEU A 487 18.67 -12.19 17.15
N GLY A 488 17.67 -12.41 16.30
CA GLY A 488 17.68 -13.38 15.20
C GLY A 488 18.42 -12.90 13.96
N ASP A 489 18.59 -13.82 13.00
CA ASP A 489 19.32 -13.61 11.75
C ASP A 489 18.42 -13.32 10.53
N MET A 490 17.12 -13.55 10.67
CA MET A 490 16.10 -13.30 9.65
C MET A 490 14.81 -12.82 10.30
N ASP A 491 14.20 -11.82 9.71
CA ASP A 491 12.80 -11.41 9.93
C ASP A 491 12.04 -11.66 8.62
N PHE A 492 11.11 -12.60 8.65
CA PHE A 492 10.41 -13.08 7.46
C PHE A 492 8.90 -13.04 7.67
N LYS A 493 8.24 -12.12 6.99
CA LYS A 493 6.81 -11.87 7.10
C LYS A 493 6.09 -12.41 5.89
N VAL A 494 5.08 -13.23 6.12
CA VAL A 494 4.26 -13.83 5.06
C VAL A 494 2.79 -13.58 5.37
N ALA A 495 2.09 -12.99 4.41
CA ALA A 495 0.64 -12.84 4.44
C ALA A 495 0.01 -13.57 3.26
N GLY A 496 -1.19 -14.07 3.44
CA GLY A 496 -1.90 -14.74 2.36
C GLY A 496 -3.23 -15.35 2.79
N THR A 497 -3.91 -15.90 1.80
CA THR A 497 -5.17 -16.63 1.95
C THR A 497 -4.91 -18.12 2.19
N GLU A 498 -5.95 -18.93 2.19
CA GLU A 498 -5.81 -20.39 2.20
C GLU A 498 -5.08 -20.91 0.94
N LYS A 499 -5.25 -20.25 -0.20
CA LYS A 499 -4.71 -20.69 -1.49
C LYS A 499 -3.25 -20.35 -1.69
N GLY A 500 -2.79 -19.18 -1.26
CA GLY A 500 -1.43 -18.76 -1.51
C GLY A 500 -1.07 -17.41 -0.88
N VAL A 501 0.12 -16.96 -1.20
CA VAL A 501 0.74 -15.73 -0.69
C VAL A 501 0.11 -14.51 -1.37
N THR A 502 -0.18 -13.47 -0.58
CA THR A 502 -0.58 -12.14 -1.07
C THR A 502 0.48 -11.08 -0.82
N ALA A 503 1.29 -11.23 0.23
CA ALA A 503 2.46 -10.39 0.44
C ALA A 503 3.56 -11.14 1.19
N LEU A 504 4.80 -10.74 0.92
CA LEU A 504 5.99 -11.29 1.54
C LEU A 504 6.99 -10.17 1.77
N GLN A 505 7.63 -10.15 2.94
CA GLN A 505 8.75 -9.27 3.25
C GLN A 505 9.79 -10.05 4.04
N MET A 506 11.04 -10.01 3.59
CA MET A 506 12.15 -10.70 4.24
C MET A 506 13.36 -9.78 4.36
N ASP A 507 13.93 -9.77 5.55
CA ASP A 507 15.19 -9.12 5.89
C ASP A 507 16.14 -10.17 6.47
N ILE A 508 17.31 -10.31 5.86
CA ILE A 508 18.35 -11.24 6.29
C ILE A 508 19.52 -10.40 6.83
N LYS A 509 19.97 -10.73 8.04
CA LYS A 509 21.03 -9.99 8.76
C LYS A 509 22.39 -10.68 8.69
N ILE A 510 22.46 -11.81 8.02
CA ILE A 510 23.67 -12.64 7.80
C ILE A 510 24.00 -12.71 6.32
N GLU A 511 25.15 -13.30 5.97
CA GLU A 511 25.68 -13.35 4.59
C GLU A 511 24.86 -14.19 3.62
N GLY A 512 23.72 -14.75 4.04
CA GLY A 512 22.77 -15.41 3.17
C GLY A 512 22.20 -16.70 3.71
N LEU A 513 21.17 -17.18 3.01
CA LEU A 513 20.47 -18.42 3.30
C LEU A 513 20.42 -19.31 2.08
N SER A 514 20.51 -20.62 2.31
CA SER A 514 20.36 -21.60 1.24
C SER A 514 18.88 -21.67 0.78
N LYS A 515 18.68 -22.17 -0.44
CA LYS A 515 17.36 -22.42 -1.00
C LYS A 515 16.51 -23.31 -0.10
N GLU A 516 17.13 -24.33 0.50
CA GLU A 516 16.47 -25.31 1.38
C GLU A 516 15.92 -24.64 2.65
N ILE A 517 16.69 -23.75 3.27
CA ILE A 517 16.25 -22.99 4.45
C ILE A 517 15.07 -22.07 4.10
N LEU A 518 15.13 -21.37 2.95
CA LEU A 518 14.04 -20.53 2.48
C LEU A 518 12.77 -21.33 2.19
N GLN A 519 12.91 -22.51 1.59
CA GLN A 519 11.80 -23.41 1.34
C GLN A 519 11.14 -23.88 2.64
N GLU A 520 11.95 -24.32 3.60
CA GLU A 520 11.46 -24.77 4.91
C GLU A 520 10.74 -23.62 5.64
N ALA A 521 11.31 -22.41 5.64
CA ALA A 521 10.70 -21.23 6.26
C ALA A 521 9.34 -20.86 5.63
N LEU A 522 9.24 -20.91 4.29
CA LEU A 522 7.99 -20.66 3.57
C LEU A 522 6.92 -21.70 3.91
N MET A 523 7.27 -22.97 3.93
CA MET A 523 6.31 -24.05 4.25
C MET A 523 5.87 -24.00 5.71
N GLN A 524 6.77 -23.67 6.64
CA GLN A 524 6.43 -23.47 8.03
C GLN A 524 5.55 -22.23 8.23
N ALA A 525 5.80 -21.14 7.50
CA ALA A 525 4.95 -19.95 7.48
C ALA A 525 3.54 -20.27 6.98
N ARG A 526 3.41 -21.09 5.92
CA ARG A 526 2.10 -21.56 5.43
C ARG A 526 1.31 -22.28 6.50
N LYS A 527 1.94 -23.22 7.23
CA LYS A 527 1.29 -23.93 8.33
C LYS A 527 0.76 -22.98 9.39
N GLY A 528 1.59 -22.04 9.85
CA GLY A 528 1.20 -21.06 10.86
C GLY A 528 0.11 -20.09 10.37
N ARG A 529 0.18 -19.62 9.12
CA ARG A 529 -0.84 -18.77 8.51
C ARG A 529 -2.20 -19.46 8.45
N LEU A 530 -2.27 -20.72 8.07
CA LEU A 530 -3.52 -21.49 8.02
C LEU A 530 -4.12 -21.70 9.42
N GLU A 531 -3.29 -21.87 10.45
CA GLU A 531 -3.74 -21.96 11.84
C GLU A 531 -4.36 -20.63 12.31
N ILE A 532 -3.73 -19.50 11.99
CA ILE A 532 -4.25 -18.16 12.28
C ILE A 532 -5.59 -17.94 11.56
N LEU A 533 -5.67 -18.24 10.25
CA LEU A 533 -6.92 -18.14 9.48
C LEU A 533 -8.05 -18.93 10.13
N LYS A 534 -7.77 -20.17 10.53
CA LYS A 534 -8.76 -21.01 11.20
C LYS A 534 -9.28 -20.39 12.51
N SER A 535 -8.41 -19.73 13.28
CA SER A 535 -8.81 -19.01 14.49
C SER A 535 -9.68 -17.79 14.17
N MET A 536 -9.29 -16.98 13.18
CA MET A 536 -10.04 -15.80 12.76
C MET A 536 -11.45 -16.16 12.26
N MET A 537 -11.59 -17.24 11.50
CA MET A 537 -12.86 -17.70 10.94
C MET A 537 -13.85 -18.22 12.01
N GLN A 538 -13.41 -18.46 13.23
CA GLN A 538 -14.32 -18.74 14.36
C GLN A 538 -15.05 -17.49 14.84
N THR A 539 -14.49 -16.30 14.59
CA THR A 539 -15.10 -15.02 14.99
C THR A 539 -16.03 -14.48 13.92
N ILE A 540 -15.62 -14.53 12.68
CA ILE A 540 -16.41 -14.14 11.51
C ILE A 540 -15.95 -14.96 10.31
N ASP A 541 -16.83 -15.77 9.73
CA ASP A 541 -16.51 -16.73 8.67
C ASP A 541 -16.83 -16.19 7.25
N LYS A 542 -17.62 -15.14 7.16
CA LYS A 542 -17.97 -14.45 5.92
C LYS A 542 -18.18 -12.95 6.17
N PRO A 543 -18.00 -12.10 5.16
CA PRO A 543 -18.38 -10.69 5.26
C PRO A 543 -19.85 -10.52 5.64
N ARG A 544 -20.18 -9.49 6.43
CA ARG A 544 -21.57 -9.15 6.75
C ARG A 544 -22.35 -8.84 5.47
N GLU A 545 -23.60 -9.28 5.42
CA GLU A 545 -24.49 -9.05 4.27
C GLU A 545 -24.95 -7.59 4.18
N GLN A 546 -25.00 -6.89 5.30
CA GLN A 546 -25.44 -5.49 5.37
C GLN A 546 -24.32 -4.59 5.85
N LEU A 547 -24.15 -3.47 5.17
CA LEU A 547 -23.26 -2.42 5.61
C LEU A 547 -23.80 -1.76 6.89
N SER A 548 -22.90 -1.17 7.69
CA SER A 548 -23.26 -0.32 8.83
C SER A 548 -24.30 0.72 8.42
N ILE A 549 -25.17 1.06 9.36
CA ILE A 549 -26.15 2.16 9.16
C ILE A 549 -25.46 3.52 8.99
N TYR A 550 -24.22 3.64 9.45
CA TYR A 550 -23.40 4.85 9.32
C TYR A 550 -22.59 4.88 8.03
N ALA A 551 -22.46 3.76 7.32
CA ALA A 551 -21.78 3.70 6.03
C ALA A 551 -22.66 4.33 4.94
N PRO A 552 -22.08 5.07 3.98
CA PRO A 552 -22.82 5.59 2.84
C PRO A 552 -23.41 4.43 2.05
N LYS A 553 -24.65 4.58 1.59
CA LYS A 553 -25.30 3.68 0.63
C LYS A 553 -25.06 4.24 -0.76
N ILE A 554 -24.56 3.44 -1.68
CA ILE A 554 -24.35 3.84 -3.06
C ILE A 554 -25.49 3.29 -3.92
N LEU A 555 -26.14 4.18 -4.67
CA LEU A 555 -27.11 3.85 -5.69
C LEU A 555 -26.46 4.13 -7.04
N THR A 556 -26.43 3.11 -7.90
CA THR A 556 -25.88 3.22 -9.25
C THR A 556 -27.00 3.36 -10.27
N MET A 557 -26.81 4.25 -11.24
CA MET A 557 -27.69 4.38 -12.40
C MET A 557 -26.84 4.64 -13.66
N GLU A 558 -27.41 4.31 -14.82
CA GLU A 558 -26.78 4.54 -16.11
C GLU A 558 -27.59 5.55 -16.90
N ILE A 559 -26.89 6.48 -17.57
CA ILE A 559 -27.48 7.44 -18.50
C ILE A 559 -26.74 7.38 -19.84
N ASN A 560 -27.38 7.91 -20.91
CA ASN A 560 -26.67 8.10 -22.16
C ASN A 560 -25.49 9.08 -21.95
N PRO A 561 -24.23 8.72 -22.33
CA PRO A 561 -23.05 9.58 -22.17
C PRO A 561 -23.22 11.00 -22.74
N GLU A 562 -23.99 11.14 -23.82
CA GLU A 562 -24.28 12.44 -24.42
C GLU A 562 -25.06 13.39 -23.46
N LYS A 563 -25.76 12.81 -22.47
CA LYS A 563 -26.56 13.55 -21.46
C LYS A 563 -25.78 14.00 -20.24
N ILE A 564 -24.53 13.53 -20.05
CA ILE A 564 -23.69 13.92 -18.92
C ILE A 564 -23.61 15.44 -18.78
N ARG A 565 -23.49 16.15 -19.93
CA ARG A 565 -23.43 17.63 -19.92
C ARG A 565 -24.72 18.28 -19.42
N GLU A 566 -25.89 17.66 -19.65
CA GLU A 566 -27.18 18.15 -19.15
C GLU A 566 -27.26 17.98 -17.63
N VAL A 567 -26.79 16.85 -17.09
CA VAL A 567 -26.76 16.58 -15.65
C VAL A 567 -25.79 17.51 -14.93
N ILE A 568 -24.59 17.73 -15.47
CA ILE A 568 -23.59 18.63 -14.89
C ILE A 568 -24.05 20.09 -14.97
N GLY A 569 -24.63 20.49 -16.12
CA GLY A 569 -25.06 21.84 -16.40
C GLY A 569 -23.90 22.84 -16.61
N PRO A 570 -24.18 24.07 -17.00
CA PRO A 570 -23.17 25.10 -17.22
C PRO A 570 -22.33 25.35 -15.97
N SER A 571 -21.01 25.16 -16.06
CA SER A 571 -20.06 25.33 -14.94
C SER A 571 -20.43 24.51 -13.68
N GLY A 572 -21.07 23.35 -13.85
CA GLY A 572 -21.46 22.49 -12.74
C GLY A 572 -22.68 22.94 -11.94
N LYS A 573 -23.42 23.96 -12.37
CA LYS A 573 -24.54 24.51 -11.60
C LYS A 573 -25.65 23.50 -11.33
N GLN A 574 -25.98 22.64 -12.31
CA GLN A 574 -27.08 21.69 -12.19
C GLN A 574 -26.75 20.63 -11.15
N ILE A 575 -25.57 20.01 -11.26
CA ILE A 575 -25.15 18.96 -10.33
C ILE A 575 -24.99 19.51 -8.91
N ASN A 576 -24.40 20.71 -8.76
CA ASN A 576 -24.26 21.35 -7.44
C ASN A 576 -25.63 21.65 -6.81
N GLN A 577 -26.63 22.06 -7.60
CA GLN A 577 -27.99 22.28 -7.11
C GLN A 577 -28.61 20.97 -6.59
N ILE A 578 -28.38 19.84 -7.28
CA ILE A 578 -28.86 18.53 -6.83
C ILE A 578 -28.20 18.15 -5.51
N ILE A 579 -26.88 18.33 -5.41
CA ILE A 579 -26.10 18.06 -4.20
C ILE A 579 -26.58 18.92 -3.03
N ASP A 580 -26.76 20.24 -3.24
CA ASP A 580 -27.22 21.18 -2.21
C ASP A 580 -28.65 20.85 -1.72
N GLU A 581 -29.54 20.39 -2.62
CA GLU A 581 -30.92 20.05 -2.30
C GLU A 581 -31.08 18.71 -1.58
N THR A 582 -30.20 17.75 -1.83
CA THR A 582 -30.33 16.39 -1.34
C THR A 582 -29.26 15.99 -0.32
N GLY A 583 -28.12 16.72 -0.28
CA GLY A 583 -26.98 16.39 0.60
C GLY A 583 -26.22 15.13 0.18
N VAL A 584 -26.45 14.59 -1.02
CA VAL A 584 -25.75 13.41 -1.55
C VAL A 584 -24.40 13.81 -2.17
N LYS A 585 -23.48 12.84 -2.32
CA LYS A 585 -22.35 12.93 -3.24
C LYS A 585 -22.73 12.28 -4.56
N ILE A 586 -22.29 12.85 -5.68
CA ILE A 586 -22.56 12.32 -7.03
C ILE A 586 -21.24 12.26 -7.79
N ASP A 587 -20.87 11.06 -8.22
CA ASP A 587 -19.74 10.80 -9.10
C ASP A 587 -20.28 10.32 -10.47
N ILE A 588 -19.74 10.85 -11.57
CA ILE A 588 -20.19 10.55 -12.94
C ILE A 588 -18.99 10.11 -13.76
N GLU A 589 -19.10 8.91 -14.33
CA GLU A 589 -18.09 8.36 -15.24
C GLU A 589 -18.36 8.75 -16.70
N GLN A 590 -17.31 8.63 -17.51
CA GLN A 590 -17.39 9.01 -18.95
C GLN A 590 -18.31 8.10 -19.77
N ASP A 591 -18.53 6.88 -19.31
CA ASP A 591 -19.44 5.91 -19.96
C ASP A 591 -20.92 6.15 -19.65
N GLY A 592 -21.22 7.11 -18.75
CA GLY A 592 -22.59 7.45 -18.33
C GLY A 592 -23.03 6.78 -17.02
N THR A 593 -22.17 6.04 -16.34
CA THR A 593 -22.43 5.49 -15.02
C THR A 593 -22.42 6.62 -13.98
N ILE A 594 -23.45 6.68 -13.14
CA ILE A 594 -23.60 7.67 -12.06
C ILE A 594 -23.71 6.93 -10.73
N PHE A 595 -22.85 7.31 -9.79
CA PHE A 595 -22.89 6.84 -8.40
C PHE A 595 -23.44 7.95 -7.51
N ILE A 596 -24.52 7.65 -6.80
CA ILE A 596 -25.17 8.57 -5.85
C ILE A 596 -25.00 7.98 -4.46
N SER A 597 -24.31 8.69 -3.57
CA SER A 597 -23.97 8.16 -2.25
C SER A 597 -24.41 9.08 -1.11
N SER A 598 -25.08 8.48 -0.12
CA SER A 598 -25.50 9.14 1.12
C SER A 598 -25.72 8.09 2.21
N THR A 599 -25.69 8.50 3.47
CA THR A 599 -26.17 7.68 4.60
C THR A 599 -27.70 7.56 4.65
N ASP A 600 -28.43 8.43 3.93
CA ASP A 600 -29.88 8.46 3.83
C ASP A 600 -30.34 7.93 2.45
N PRO A 601 -30.89 6.71 2.37
CA PRO A 601 -31.35 6.13 1.11
C PRO A 601 -32.47 6.91 0.42
N GLU A 602 -33.31 7.66 1.18
CA GLU A 602 -34.39 8.47 0.60
C GLU A 602 -33.83 9.63 -0.20
N MET A 603 -32.71 10.21 0.25
CA MET A 603 -32.03 11.27 -0.47
C MET A 603 -31.36 10.78 -1.74
N ASN A 604 -30.83 9.55 -1.74
CA ASN A 604 -30.30 8.91 -2.96
C ASN A 604 -31.42 8.76 -4.01
N GLU A 605 -32.57 8.23 -3.61
CA GLU A 605 -33.71 8.04 -4.53
C GLU A 605 -34.26 9.38 -5.03
N LYS A 606 -34.27 10.43 -4.18
CA LYS A 606 -34.64 11.77 -4.59
C LYS A 606 -33.68 12.34 -5.64
N ALA A 607 -32.39 12.22 -5.42
CA ALA A 607 -31.36 12.66 -6.37
C ALA A 607 -31.47 11.90 -7.70
N LYS A 608 -31.61 10.59 -7.65
CA LYS A 608 -31.83 9.74 -8.83
C LYS A 608 -33.02 10.22 -9.65
N LYS A 609 -34.15 10.47 -8.99
CA LYS A 609 -35.36 10.95 -9.67
C LYS A 609 -35.15 12.31 -10.34
N ILE A 610 -34.41 13.21 -9.71
CA ILE A 610 -34.08 14.52 -10.31
C ILE A 610 -33.23 14.31 -11.57
N ILE A 611 -32.22 13.40 -11.52
CA ILE A 611 -31.37 13.11 -12.66
C ILE A 611 -32.19 12.44 -13.79
N GLU A 612 -33.04 11.47 -13.45
CA GLU A 612 -33.95 10.83 -14.42
C GLU A 612 -34.84 11.85 -15.12
N ASP A 613 -35.39 12.82 -14.39
CA ASP A 613 -36.22 13.89 -14.95
C ASP A 613 -35.41 14.83 -15.89
N ILE A 614 -34.13 15.08 -15.60
CA ILE A 614 -33.23 15.89 -16.45
C ILE A 614 -32.94 15.17 -17.77
N VAL A 615 -32.60 13.87 -17.72
CA VAL A 615 -32.19 13.09 -18.90
C VAL A 615 -33.35 12.50 -19.69
N ARG A 616 -34.56 12.63 -19.15
CA ARG A 616 -35.77 12.06 -19.74
C ARG A 616 -35.97 12.55 -21.17
N GLU A 617 -36.14 11.64 -22.07
CA GLU A 617 -36.42 11.91 -23.48
C GLU A 617 -37.90 11.71 -23.81
N VAL A 618 -38.34 12.49 -24.78
CA VAL A 618 -39.70 12.35 -25.34
C VAL A 618 -39.65 11.33 -26.44
N GLU A 619 -40.48 10.31 -26.33
CA GLU A 619 -40.53 9.22 -27.31
C GLU A 619 -41.72 9.39 -28.26
N VAL A 620 -41.46 9.22 -29.56
CA VAL A 620 -42.50 9.23 -30.59
C VAL A 620 -43.48 8.12 -30.36
N GLY A 621 -44.78 8.45 -30.39
CA GLY A 621 -45.86 7.51 -30.16
C GLY A 621 -46.33 7.37 -28.69
N GLN A 622 -45.58 7.86 -27.72
CA GLN A 622 -45.98 7.87 -26.31
C GLN A 622 -46.97 9.00 -25.98
N MET A 623 -47.81 8.77 -24.94
CA MET A 623 -48.74 9.72 -24.42
C MET A 623 -48.26 10.37 -23.13
N TYR A 624 -48.39 11.69 -23.04
CA TYR A 624 -47.99 12.48 -21.90
C TYR A 624 -49.15 13.36 -21.43
N LEU A 625 -49.33 13.49 -20.13
CA LEU A 625 -50.19 14.50 -19.55
C LEU A 625 -49.34 15.79 -19.44
N GLY A 626 -49.58 16.75 -20.33
CA GLY A 626 -48.83 17.98 -20.39
C GLY A 626 -49.69 19.17 -19.98
N THR A 627 -49.01 20.28 -19.58
CA THR A 627 -49.67 21.53 -19.19
C THR A 627 -49.51 22.59 -20.30
N VAL A 628 -50.61 23.21 -20.69
CA VAL A 628 -50.62 24.28 -21.67
C VAL A 628 -49.90 25.54 -21.10
N LYS A 629 -48.76 25.87 -21.64
CA LYS A 629 -47.95 27.04 -21.19
C LYS A 629 -48.20 28.29 -22.02
N ARG A 630 -48.48 28.16 -23.29
CA ARG A 630 -48.62 29.26 -24.21
C ARG A 630 -49.57 28.89 -25.35
N ILE A 631 -50.39 29.82 -25.76
CA ILE A 631 -51.31 29.68 -26.86
C ILE A 631 -50.95 30.66 -27.97
N GLU A 632 -50.90 30.18 -29.21
CA GLU A 632 -50.65 30.92 -30.44
C GLU A 632 -51.78 30.65 -31.44
N LYS A 633 -51.93 31.53 -32.44
CA LYS A 633 -53.01 31.39 -33.45
C LYS A 633 -53.00 30.01 -34.18
N PHE A 634 -51.84 29.39 -34.26
CA PHE A 634 -51.59 28.12 -34.96
C PHE A 634 -51.58 26.89 -34.06
N GLY A 635 -51.62 27.05 -32.75
CA GLY A 635 -51.60 25.91 -31.83
C GLY A 635 -51.25 26.27 -30.38
N ALA A 636 -51.21 25.24 -29.53
CA ALA A 636 -50.85 25.37 -28.12
C ALA A 636 -49.48 24.74 -27.85
N PHE A 637 -48.62 25.42 -27.11
CA PHE A 637 -47.41 24.83 -26.56
C PHE A 637 -47.68 24.17 -25.23
N VAL A 638 -47.42 22.91 -25.16
CA VAL A 638 -47.71 22.06 -24.03
C VAL A 638 -46.37 21.56 -23.44
N GLU A 639 -46.12 21.90 -22.19
CA GLU A 639 -45.01 21.37 -21.42
C GLU A 639 -45.32 19.96 -20.99
N LEU A 640 -44.56 18.99 -21.51
CA LEU A 640 -44.71 17.56 -21.19
C LEU A 640 -44.10 17.26 -19.82
N PHE A 641 -42.91 17.84 -19.59
CA PHE A 641 -42.24 17.88 -18.31
C PHE A 641 -41.25 19.09 -18.32
N LYS A 642 -40.68 19.41 -17.19
CA LYS A 642 -39.89 20.65 -16.98
C LYS A 642 -38.83 20.85 -18.07
N GLY A 643 -38.96 21.91 -18.85
CA GLY A 643 -37.99 22.27 -19.91
C GLY A 643 -38.19 21.55 -21.25
N LYS A 644 -39.21 20.73 -21.43
CA LYS A 644 -39.55 20.05 -22.68
C LYS A 644 -40.97 20.41 -23.13
N ASP A 645 -41.06 21.31 -24.10
CA ASP A 645 -42.31 21.78 -24.68
C ASP A 645 -42.52 21.16 -26.05
N GLY A 646 -43.77 20.80 -26.35
CA GLY A 646 -44.20 20.39 -27.66
C GLY A 646 -45.34 21.22 -28.19
N LEU A 647 -45.47 21.30 -29.51
CA LEU A 647 -46.53 22.01 -30.18
C LEU A 647 -47.67 21.08 -30.53
N VAL A 648 -48.87 21.39 -29.99
CA VAL A 648 -50.14 20.84 -30.52
C VAL A 648 -50.65 21.82 -31.52
N HIS A 649 -50.54 21.52 -32.82
CA HIS A 649 -51.08 22.34 -33.88
C HIS A 649 -52.64 22.43 -33.78
N ILE A 650 -53.25 23.52 -34.19
CA ILE A 650 -54.70 23.76 -34.07
C ILE A 650 -55.53 22.59 -34.65
N SER A 651 -55.05 21.96 -35.75
CA SER A 651 -55.72 20.80 -36.34
C SER A 651 -55.57 19.50 -35.57
N GLU A 652 -54.73 19.45 -34.54
CA GLU A 652 -54.44 18.29 -33.72
C GLU A 652 -55.02 18.42 -32.28
N LEU A 653 -55.78 19.52 -31.99
CA LEU A 653 -56.35 19.81 -30.66
C LEU A 653 -57.62 19.03 -30.37
N ALA A 654 -58.50 18.83 -31.40
CA ALA A 654 -59.79 18.15 -31.28
C ALA A 654 -60.05 17.29 -32.50
N GLU A 655 -61.03 16.37 -32.41
CA GLU A 655 -61.46 15.54 -33.54
C GLU A 655 -62.19 16.38 -34.60
N GLU A 656 -62.93 17.41 -34.16
CA GLU A 656 -63.65 18.33 -35.04
C GLU A 656 -62.77 19.53 -35.39
N ARG A 657 -63.18 20.27 -36.42
CA ARG A 657 -62.43 21.45 -36.89
C ARG A 657 -62.49 22.59 -35.85
N THR A 658 -61.33 22.92 -35.31
CA THR A 658 -61.17 24.01 -34.32
C THR A 658 -60.92 25.35 -35.03
N ASN A 659 -61.71 26.36 -34.72
CA ASN A 659 -61.59 27.70 -35.31
C ASN A 659 -60.58 28.59 -34.54
N LYS A 660 -60.56 28.50 -33.23
CA LYS A 660 -59.63 29.16 -32.36
C LYS A 660 -59.09 28.19 -31.30
N VAL A 661 -57.84 28.31 -30.96
CA VAL A 661 -57.19 27.44 -29.99
C VAL A 661 -57.81 27.59 -28.59
N GLU A 662 -58.19 28.83 -28.24
CA GLU A 662 -58.79 29.21 -26.95
C GLU A 662 -60.19 28.58 -26.75
N ASP A 663 -60.85 28.14 -27.85
CA ASP A 663 -62.18 27.47 -27.77
C ASP A 663 -62.04 26.05 -27.20
N VAL A 664 -60.82 25.48 -27.20
CA VAL A 664 -60.56 24.08 -26.82
C VAL A 664 -59.67 23.95 -25.59
N VAL A 665 -58.69 24.85 -25.40
CA VAL A 665 -57.75 24.80 -24.29
C VAL A 665 -57.43 26.19 -23.77
N SER A 666 -57.13 26.27 -22.48
CA SER A 666 -56.68 27.49 -21.79
C SER A 666 -55.28 27.30 -21.23
N ILE A 667 -54.56 28.39 -21.02
CA ILE A 667 -53.25 28.35 -20.34
C ILE A 667 -53.44 27.80 -18.93
N GLY A 668 -52.62 26.80 -18.57
CA GLY A 668 -52.71 26.07 -17.30
C GLY A 668 -53.47 24.78 -17.37
N ASP A 669 -54.25 24.52 -18.47
CA ASP A 669 -54.96 23.26 -18.65
C ASP A 669 -54.01 22.05 -18.74
N GLN A 670 -54.36 20.97 -18.06
CA GLN A 670 -53.67 19.68 -18.22
C GLN A 670 -54.40 18.86 -19.31
N ILE A 671 -53.68 18.55 -20.36
CA ILE A 671 -54.21 17.79 -21.49
C ILE A 671 -53.35 16.56 -21.80
N LEU A 672 -54.01 15.44 -22.09
CA LEU A 672 -53.33 14.25 -22.53
C LEU A 672 -53.01 14.38 -24.03
N VAL A 673 -51.72 14.27 -24.39
CA VAL A 673 -51.22 14.43 -25.75
C VAL A 673 -50.32 13.28 -26.14
N LYS A 674 -50.34 12.89 -27.41
CA LYS A 674 -49.47 11.87 -27.99
C LYS A 674 -48.40 12.52 -28.83
N VAL A 675 -47.17 12.05 -28.69
CA VAL A 675 -46.05 12.53 -29.53
C VAL A 675 -46.21 11.94 -30.92
N LYS A 676 -46.37 12.82 -31.90
CA LYS A 676 -46.58 12.43 -33.29
C LYS A 676 -45.23 12.27 -34.02
N GLU A 677 -44.36 13.20 -33.83
CA GLU A 677 -43.00 13.19 -34.39
C GLU A 677 -42.10 14.17 -33.66
N ILE A 678 -40.80 13.96 -33.78
CA ILE A 678 -39.74 14.90 -33.38
C ILE A 678 -38.98 15.26 -34.67
N ASP A 679 -39.00 16.54 -35.05
CA ASP A 679 -38.40 16.98 -36.30
C ASP A 679 -36.86 17.01 -36.21
N ARG A 680 -36.18 17.22 -37.36
CA ARG A 680 -34.71 17.29 -37.43
C ARG A 680 -34.09 18.44 -36.63
N GLN A 681 -34.89 19.38 -36.14
CA GLN A 681 -34.46 20.49 -35.29
C GLN A 681 -34.78 20.24 -33.79
N GLY A 682 -35.24 19.01 -33.44
CA GLY A 682 -35.60 18.61 -32.10
C GLY A 682 -36.96 19.16 -31.60
N ARG A 683 -37.79 19.74 -32.49
CA ARG A 683 -39.12 20.25 -32.10
C ARG A 683 -40.12 19.11 -32.04
N ILE A 684 -40.86 19.05 -30.90
CA ILE A 684 -41.79 17.98 -30.59
C ILE A 684 -43.16 18.39 -31.11
N ASN A 685 -43.71 17.60 -32.03
CA ASN A 685 -45.08 17.73 -32.55
C ASN A 685 -46.03 16.79 -31.81
N LEU A 686 -47.07 17.34 -31.23
CA LEU A 686 -48.02 16.65 -30.35
C LEU A 686 -49.39 16.59 -30.98
N SER A 687 -50.19 15.58 -30.64
CA SER A 687 -51.59 15.44 -31.03
C SER A 687 -52.45 15.04 -29.85
N ARG A 688 -53.38 15.88 -29.47
CA ARG A 688 -54.49 15.54 -28.59
C ARG A 688 -55.56 14.76 -29.32
N LYS A 689 -55.80 15.09 -30.60
CA LYS A 689 -56.70 14.36 -31.46
C LYS A 689 -56.43 12.86 -31.57
N ALA A 690 -55.17 12.47 -31.64
CA ALA A 690 -54.79 11.07 -31.67
C ALA A 690 -55.20 10.35 -30.38
N VAL A 691 -55.06 10.98 -29.24
CA VAL A 691 -55.49 10.44 -27.92
C VAL A 691 -56.99 10.28 -27.87
N LEU A 692 -57.75 11.30 -28.23
CA LEU A 692 -59.21 11.30 -28.21
C LEU A 692 -59.79 10.18 -29.13
N LYS A 693 -59.14 9.98 -30.27
CA LYS A 693 -59.49 8.92 -31.23
C LYS A 693 -59.24 7.53 -30.64
N GLU A 694 -58.08 7.31 -30.03
CA GLU A 694 -57.76 6.05 -29.38
C GLU A 694 -58.66 5.75 -28.18
N GLU A 695 -59.03 6.76 -27.40
CA GLU A 695 -60.02 6.60 -26.31
C GLU A 695 -61.40 6.22 -26.81
N ARG A 696 -61.85 6.85 -27.91
CA ARG A 696 -63.12 6.50 -28.54
C ARG A 696 -63.12 5.07 -29.04
N GLU A 697 -62.09 4.66 -29.78
CA GLU A 697 -61.98 3.27 -30.28
C GLU A 697 -61.97 2.23 -29.16
N LYS A 698 -61.30 2.55 -28.04
CA LYS A 698 -61.28 1.70 -26.84
C LYS A 698 -62.68 1.59 -26.18
N ARG A 699 -63.45 2.71 -26.13
CA ARG A 699 -64.81 2.72 -25.61
C ARG A 699 -65.79 1.96 -26.50
N GLU A 700 -65.61 2.05 -27.80
CA GLU A 700 -66.41 1.30 -28.78
C GLU A 700 -66.14 -0.22 -28.70
N LYS A 701 -64.88 -0.64 -28.59
CA LYS A 701 -64.48 -2.02 -28.37
C LYS A 701 -64.92 -2.61 -27.02
N ALA A 702 -65.03 -1.79 -25.99
CA ALA A 702 -65.51 -2.20 -24.67
C ALA A 702 -67.07 -2.32 -24.58
N LYS A 703 -67.79 -1.80 -25.58
CA LYS A 703 -69.25 -1.91 -25.73
C LYS A 703 -69.69 -3.07 -26.66
N GLN A 704 -68.77 -3.64 -27.39
CA GLN A 704 -68.91 -4.90 -28.13
C GLN A 704 -68.48 -6.09 -27.27
#